data_11968cc2c075df27a11d3a7b16a49435
#
_entry.id   11968cc2c075df27a11d3a7b16a49435
#
_cell.length_a   1.000
_cell.length_b   1.000
_cell.length_c   1.000
_cell.angle_alpha   90.00
_cell.angle_beta   90.00
_cell.angle_gamma   90.00
#
_symmetry.space_group_name_H-M   'P 1'
#
loop_
_entity.id
_entity.type
_entity.pdbx_description
1 polymer ?
#
loop_
_entity_poly.entity_id
_entity_poly.type
_entity_poly.pdbx_seq_one_letter_code
_entity_poly.pdbx_strand_id
1 'polypeptide(L)'
;MITLHEGRTSASLNGTWKYALDENLDGESRGWTARDADEEGWKPLELPTNWYLTEIGDYFGTVWFRRTFTVPSEFDGQRVFLRFGAVDYFADVWVNGHFVGSHEGMFNSFEFDITDVVDRDGENVVVLKDGAPRDETEYIQAVFSDNPLSNDYKRHQAKAISQIKGHMIDAMHRPGSMTKFRQDGNSGGPWADIDLIARPHVYVDYLKVFTRIGIKKDWLGDQLDKPDGTGLVSVDVTIVNTTGSVVDTTARLEITPKTFEGPSVSGPDRRVVLQPGSNTIKLVLTVPEARLWWTWDQGNPDMYTATVRVAEDSIDQAFGIKEVRHDEETGHWYLNHKRVFLRGMRYITSQWLSEGNRKLWDEDLTKMLDMQINSIRIGSHVEPDEFYTMCDEMGFLVWQVFPLHYCVSDSDDFIERASEMIRDMGQMLVNHASMGMWSVFKEPEIYLLPDKPNNYFRLCQILKETLAQVDPTNWIHLGDYREGAQNLMIGGVQPGDMHLDEKVIQPQIVEFGAASIPVLETLKTFIPEDKLWPPHWDTWEYYGLFYDLAFKFAKIEVGNSLEEFIDNYQSYEALVVKEQIEFFRQRKYEPVASMYLYYWSDSCPIIGSGLLDYYRRPYKVYDWMKAVYTRVLVSLERDVTPYIIGREKVYEPTTSFVAKLWVTNDFDYALEGAKGSWSITHTESGEKVAEQSFAGTVPADSVERADTVIWQIPADAALGEYRVDMVVTDAEGAELSRNFMDFVVR
;
A
#
# COMPACT_ATOMS: atom_id res chain seq x y z
N MET A 1 6.12 0.74 21.19
CA MET A 1 6.52 0.21 19.85
C MET A 1 7.98 0.47 19.62
N ILE A 2 8.70 -0.50 19.13
CA ILE A 2 10.15 -0.40 19.11
C ILE A 2 10.63 -0.79 17.73
N THR A 3 11.13 0.21 17.03
CA THR A 3 11.99 0.03 15.89
C THR A 3 13.32 -0.53 16.40
N LEU A 4 13.87 -1.56 15.77
CA LEU A 4 15.27 -1.94 15.99
C LEU A 4 16.12 -0.80 15.47
N HIS A 5 16.65 0.03 16.38
CA HIS A 5 17.56 1.09 15.99
C HIS A 5 18.91 0.49 15.59
N GLU A 6 19.44 0.90 14.45
CA GLU A 6 20.79 0.54 14.04
C GLU A 6 21.79 0.89 15.18
N GLY A 7 22.68 -0.03 15.52
CA GLY A 7 23.70 0.14 16.55
C GLY A 7 23.38 -0.47 17.91
N ARG A 8 22.17 -0.99 18.16
CA ARG A 8 21.88 -1.74 19.39
C ARG A 8 22.30 -3.19 19.30
N THR A 9 22.79 -3.73 20.44
CA THR A 9 23.15 -5.14 20.52
C THR A 9 21.87 -5.98 20.57
N SER A 10 21.71 -6.87 19.62
CA SER A 10 20.57 -7.80 19.53
C SER A 10 21.04 -9.22 19.23
N ALA A 11 20.20 -10.19 19.57
CA ALA A 11 20.39 -11.59 19.22
C ALA A 11 19.07 -12.19 18.74
N SER A 12 19.10 -12.78 17.54
CA SER A 12 17.88 -13.34 16.93
C SER A 12 17.46 -14.64 17.62
N LEU A 13 16.15 -14.77 17.83
CA LEU A 13 15.48 -16.01 18.22
C LEU A 13 14.70 -16.63 17.05
N ASN A 14 14.97 -16.23 15.81
CA ASN A 14 14.45 -16.91 14.62
C ASN A 14 15.02 -18.30 14.48
N GLY A 15 14.32 -19.16 13.75
CA GLY A 15 14.72 -20.53 13.48
C GLY A 15 13.78 -21.55 14.11
N THR A 16 14.28 -22.72 14.50
CA THR A 16 13.43 -23.82 14.95
C THR A 16 12.84 -23.55 16.34
N TRP A 17 11.51 -23.52 16.41
CA TRP A 17 10.70 -23.55 17.61
C TRP A 17 9.96 -24.88 17.69
N LYS A 18 9.39 -25.22 18.84
CA LYS A 18 8.41 -26.30 18.98
C LYS A 18 7.02 -25.71 19.08
N TYR A 19 6.01 -26.38 18.49
CA TYR A 19 4.62 -25.94 18.58
C TYR A 19 3.68 -27.08 19.01
N ALA A 20 2.54 -26.69 19.59
CA ALA A 20 1.41 -27.56 19.87
C ALA A 20 0.09 -26.82 19.63
N LEU A 21 -0.90 -27.50 19.05
CA LEU A 21 -2.26 -27.00 18.90
C LEU A 21 -3.01 -27.14 20.24
N ASP A 22 -3.78 -26.11 20.59
CA ASP A 22 -4.61 -26.06 21.80
C ASP A 22 -6.11 -26.00 21.43
N GLU A 23 -6.61 -27.10 20.89
CA GLU A 23 -8.00 -27.24 20.46
C GLU A 23 -9.01 -27.11 21.61
N ASN A 24 -8.61 -27.42 22.82
CA ASN A 24 -9.46 -27.42 24.01
C ASN A 24 -9.26 -26.19 24.90
N LEU A 25 -8.30 -25.34 24.58
CA LEU A 25 -7.89 -24.17 25.40
C LEU A 25 -7.46 -24.57 26.81
N ASP A 26 -6.78 -25.72 26.95
CA ASP A 26 -6.37 -26.30 28.24
C ASP A 26 -4.84 -26.28 28.46
N GLY A 27 -4.06 -25.68 27.55
CA GLY A 27 -2.59 -25.66 27.59
C GLY A 27 -2.02 -25.07 28.91
N GLU A 28 -2.64 -24.01 29.43
CA GLU A 28 -2.22 -23.42 30.72
C GLU A 28 -2.46 -24.43 31.88
N SER A 29 -3.62 -25.09 31.90
CA SER A 29 -3.95 -26.07 32.95
C SER A 29 -3.10 -27.34 32.84
N ARG A 30 -2.55 -27.61 31.65
CA ARG A 30 -1.58 -28.68 31.38
C ARG A 30 -0.16 -28.29 31.78
N GLY A 31 0.06 -27.07 32.21
CA GLY A 31 1.36 -26.57 32.65
C GLY A 31 2.34 -26.25 31.51
N TRP A 32 1.86 -25.97 30.29
CA TRP A 32 2.72 -25.67 29.14
C TRP A 32 3.54 -24.37 29.29
N THR A 33 3.17 -23.52 30.25
CA THR A 33 3.93 -22.32 30.59
C THR A 33 5.20 -22.58 31.41
N ALA A 34 5.30 -23.77 32.08
CA ALA A 34 6.40 -24.06 32.98
C ALA A 34 7.73 -24.27 32.23
N ARG A 35 8.86 -23.92 32.87
CA ARG A 35 10.20 -24.09 32.32
C ARG A 35 10.50 -25.56 31.96
N ASP A 36 10.01 -26.50 32.77
CA ASP A 36 10.19 -27.94 32.65
C ASP A 36 8.94 -28.64 32.12
N ALA A 37 8.09 -27.95 31.38
CA ALA A 37 6.88 -28.54 30.81
C ALA A 37 7.18 -29.76 29.94
N ASP A 38 6.29 -30.76 30.03
CA ASP A 38 6.35 -31.92 29.14
C ASP A 38 6.05 -31.50 27.70
N GLU A 39 6.98 -31.83 26.82
CA GLU A 39 6.92 -31.52 25.39
C GLU A 39 6.55 -32.74 24.54
N GLU A 40 5.98 -33.81 25.17
CA GLU A 40 5.50 -34.96 24.42
C GLU A 40 4.41 -34.54 23.41
N GLY A 41 4.63 -34.87 22.14
CA GLY A 41 3.71 -34.52 21.05
C GLY A 41 3.93 -33.11 20.42
N TRP A 42 4.81 -32.30 20.98
CA TRP A 42 5.18 -31.05 20.32
C TRP A 42 6.02 -31.31 19.07
N LYS A 43 5.81 -30.47 18.01
CA LYS A 43 6.48 -30.62 16.72
C LYS A 43 7.38 -29.42 16.44
N PRO A 44 8.44 -29.59 15.63
CA PRO A 44 9.28 -28.47 15.21
C PRO A 44 8.60 -27.60 14.14
N LEU A 45 8.86 -26.29 14.18
CA LEU A 45 8.45 -25.33 13.18
C LEU A 45 9.49 -24.21 13.07
N GLU A 46 9.79 -23.77 11.84
CA GLU A 46 10.66 -22.62 11.60
C GLU A 46 9.86 -21.32 11.74
N LEU A 47 10.34 -20.41 12.62
CA LEU A 47 9.78 -19.06 12.80
C LEU A 47 10.82 -18.00 12.36
N PRO A 48 10.37 -16.83 11.88
CA PRO A 48 8.98 -16.40 11.74
C PRO A 48 8.27 -17.01 10.53
N THR A 49 6.95 -17.24 10.65
CA THR A 49 6.11 -17.65 9.53
C THR A 49 4.63 -17.44 9.86
N ASN A 50 3.80 -17.23 8.84
CA ASN A 50 2.36 -17.45 8.97
C ASN A 50 2.11 -18.96 8.92
N TRP A 51 1.42 -19.52 9.91
CA TRP A 51 1.29 -20.97 10.03
C TRP A 51 0.49 -21.66 8.92
N TYR A 52 -0.34 -20.89 8.17
CA TYR A 52 -1.01 -21.39 6.96
C TYR A 52 -0.02 -22.00 5.94
N LEU A 53 1.17 -21.42 5.82
CA LEU A 53 2.22 -21.87 4.89
C LEU A 53 2.96 -23.14 5.37
N THR A 54 2.53 -23.71 6.48
CA THR A 54 3.18 -24.84 7.15
C THR A 54 2.25 -26.05 7.22
N GLU A 55 2.66 -27.11 7.91
CA GLU A 55 1.81 -28.28 8.15
C GLU A 55 0.59 -28.01 9.05
N ILE A 56 0.54 -26.85 9.73
CA ILE A 56 -0.63 -26.42 10.51
C ILE A 56 -1.78 -26.07 9.58
N GLY A 57 -1.48 -25.41 8.44
CA GLY A 57 -2.47 -25.10 7.40
C GLY A 57 -3.55 -24.12 7.85
N ASP A 58 -4.76 -24.31 7.35
CA ASP A 58 -5.93 -23.44 7.61
C ASP A 58 -6.55 -23.69 8.98
N TYR A 59 -5.80 -23.40 10.03
CA TYR A 59 -6.22 -23.54 11.42
C TYR A 59 -6.62 -22.22 12.03
N PHE A 60 -7.81 -22.14 12.62
CA PHE A 60 -8.31 -21.00 13.39
C PHE A 60 -8.44 -21.43 14.85
N GLY A 61 -7.62 -20.87 15.72
CA GLY A 61 -7.59 -21.26 17.14
C GLY A 61 -6.33 -20.79 17.83
N THR A 62 -5.89 -21.56 18.81
CA THR A 62 -4.72 -21.27 19.63
C THR A 62 -3.60 -22.23 19.31
N VAL A 63 -2.40 -21.70 19.08
CA VAL A 63 -1.16 -22.43 18.89
C VAL A 63 -0.16 -21.98 19.95
N TRP A 64 0.47 -22.91 20.61
CA TRP A 64 1.55 -22.65 21.55
C TRP A 64 2.89 -22.87 20.86
N PHE A 65 3.82 -21.95 21.09
CA PHE A 65 5.20 -22.01 20.59
C PHE A 65 6.16 -21.98 21.78
N ARG A 66 7.27 -22.72 21.67
CA ARG A 66 8.24 -22.86 22.73
C ARG A 66 9.65 -22.98 22.17
N ARG A 67 10.61 -22.26 22.81
CA ARG A 67 12.02 -22.30 22.45
C ARG A 67 12.91 -22.12 23.66
N THR A 68 14.05 -22.81 23.69
CA THR A 68 15.16 -22.53 24.61
C THR A 68 16.09 -21.48 24.01
N PHE A 69 16.71 -20.67 24.89
CA PHE A 69 17.68 -19.66 24.50
C PHE A 69 18.67 -19.38 25.62
N THR A 70 19.80 -18.76 25.28
CA THR A 70 20.78 -18.22 26.24
C THR A 70 20.91 -16.71 26.03
N VAL A 71 21.15 -15.97 27.09
CA VAL A 71 21.45 -14.55 27.01
C VAL A 71 22.90 -14.36 26.59
N PRO A 72 23.20 -13.62 25.51
CA PRO A 72 24.59 -13.38 25.11
C PRO A 72 25.39 -12.63 26.20
N SER A 73 26.67 -12.98 26.37
CA SER A 73 27.55 -12.33 27.37
C SER A 73 27.77 -10.82 27.10
N GLU A 74 27.56 -10.41 25.84
CA GLU A 74 27.60 -8.99 25.44
C GLU A 74 26.48 -8.16 26.08
N PHE A 75 25.44 -8.82 26.64
CA PHE A 75 24.33 -8.16 27.33
C PHE A 75 24.61 -7.97 28.83
N ASP A 76 25.79 -8.35 29.33
CA ASP A 76 26.13 -8.22 30.75
C ASP A 76 26.03 -6.76 31.22
N GLY A 77 25.40 -6.55 32.36
CA GLY A 77 25.19 -5.24 32.94
C GLY A 77 24.10 -4.39 32.25
N GLN A 78 23.44 -4.93 31.25
CA GLN A 78 22.35 -4.25 30.52
C GLN A 78 20.98 -4.87 30.88
N ARG A 79 19.91 -4.16 30.57
CA ARG A 79 18.56 -4.70 30.57
C ARG A 79 18.35 -5.57 29.32
N VAL A 80 17.55 -6.62 29.47
CA VAL A 80 17.24 -7.56 28.39
C VAL A 80 15.76 -7.48 28.05
N PHE A 81 15.47 -7.24 26.79
CA PHE A 81 14.11 -7.19 26.26
C PHE A 81 13.90 -8.33 25.27
N LEU A 82 12.71 -8.96 25.33
CA LEU A 82 12.24 -9.89 24.32
C LEU A 82 11.27 -9.15 23.40
N ARG A 83 11.62 -9.06 22.11
CA ARG A 83 10.85 -8.37 21.09
C ARG A 83 10.25 -9.37 20.11
N PHE A 84 8.98 -9.15 19.75
CA PHE A 84 8.31 -9.75 18.61
C PHE A 84 8.06 -8.67 17.56
N GLY A 85 8.50 -8.89 16.32
CA GLY A 85 8.26 -7.97 15.22
C GLY A 85 6.77 -7.88 14.85
N ALA A 86 6.09 -9.02 14.84
CA ALA A 86 4.63 -9.09 14.73
C ALA A 86 4.13 -10.52 15.04
N VAL A 87 2.94 -10.62 15.62
CA VAL A 87 2.22 -11.88 15.89
C VAL A 87 0.76 -11.68 15.50
N ASP A 88 0.15 -12.62 14.81
CA ASP A 88 -1.25 -12.56 14.42
C ASP A 88 -2.06 -13.57 15.23
N TYR A 89 -2.83 -13.22 16.26
CA TYR A 89 -3.41 -11.92 16.59
C TYR A 89 -3.29 -11.59 18.10
N PHE A 90 -3.59 -12.56 18.99
CA PHE A 90 -3.47 -12.43 20.44
C PHE A 90 -2.24 -13.19 20.92
N ALA A 91 -1.34 -12.50 21.58
CA ALA A 91 -0.10 -13.09 22.11
C ALA A 91 -0.05 -12.98 23.62
N ASP A 92 0.10 -14.11 24.32
CA ASP A 92 0.47 -14.17 25.74
C ASP A 92 1.88 -14.79 25.83
N VAL A 93 2.78 -14.19 26.62
CA VAL A 93 4.20 -14.59 26.66
C VAL A 93 4.67 -14.90 28.06
N TRP A 94 5.42 -16.00 28.19
CA TRP A 94 6.11 -16.39 29.44
C TRP A 94 7.60 -16.60 29.17
N VAL A 95 8.41 -16.26 30.18
CA VAL A 95 9.85 -16.57 30.22
C VAL A 95 10.14 -17.30 31.52
N ASN A 96 10.74 -18.50 31.44
CA ASN A 96 11.03 -19.37 32.59
C ASN A 96 9.81 -19.64 33.51
N GLY A 97 8.60 -19.70 32.94
CA GLY A 97 7.35 -19.88 33.67
C GLY A 97 6.76 -18.60 34.25
N HIS A 98 7.42 -17.47 34.13
CA HIS A 98 6.91 -16.15 34.54
C HIS A 98 6.17 -15.49 33.39
N PHE A 99 4.91 -15.11 33.61
CA PHE A 99 4.15 -14.32 32.64
C PHE A 99 4.77 -12.93 32.52
N VAL A 100 5.12 -12.51 31.29
CA VAL A 100 5.79 -11.24 31.04
C VAL A 100 4.89 -10.22 30.35
N GLY A 101 3.79 -10.64 29.73
CA GLY A 101 2.78 -9.74 29.19
C GLY A 101 1.97 -10.30 28.03
N SER A 102 1.02 -9.51 27.58
CA SER A 102 0.13 -9.82 26.46
C SER A 102 0.20 -8.73 25.39
N HIS A 103 -0.15 -9.07 24.16
CA HIS A 103 -0.34 -8.16 23.04
C HIS A 103 -1.56 -8.55 22.22
N GLU A 104 -2.25 -7.55 21.66
CA GLU A 104 -3.29 -7.70 20.66
C GLU A 104 -2.94 -6.90 19.41
N GLY A 105 -3.03 -7.53 18.25
CA GLY A 105 -2.81 -6.90 16.95
C GLY A 105 -1.97 -7.75 16.03
N MET A 106 -2.08 -7.47 14.71
CA MET A 106 -1.41 -8.27 13.70
C MET A 106 -0.11 -7.65 13.18
N PHE A 107 0.02 -6.30 13.21
CA PHE A 107 1.04 -5.60 12.44
C PHE A 107 2.10 -4.91 13.31
N ASN A 108 1.80 -4.69 14.57
CA ASN A 108 2.65 -3.89 15.44
C ASN A 108 3.66 -4.76 16.15
N SER A 109 4.91 -4.27 16.21
CA SER A 109 5.91 -4.89 17.08
C SER A 109 5.63 -4.58 18.54
N PHE A 110 5.99 -5.49 19.43
CA PHE A 110 5.88 -5.33 20.87
C PHE A 110 7.06 -5.99 21.58
N GLU A 111 7.33 -5.58 22.80
CA GLU A 111 8.42 -6.14 23.59
C GLU A 111 8.10 -6.18 25.07
N PHE A 112 8.80 -7.05 25.76
CA PHE A 112 8.72 -7.20 27.21
C PHE A 112 10.11 -7.12 27.83
N ASP A 113 10.25 -6.35 28.91
CA ASP A 113 11.46 -6.36 29.74
C ASP A 113 11.52 -7.65 30.52
N ILE A 114 12.48 -8.50 30.21
CA ILE A 114 12.68 -9.82 30.81
C ILE A 114 13.89 -9.87 31.74
N THR A 115 14.51 -8.73 32.04
CA THR A 115 15.75 -8.60 32.81
C THR A 115 15.73 -9.38 34.12
N ASP A 116 14.61 -9.32 34.85
CA ASP A 116 14.48 -9.88 36.19
C ASP A 116 14.06 -11.36 36.20
N VAL A 117 13.70 -11.94 35.04
CA VAL A 117 13.21 -13.32 34.92
C VAL A 117 14.14 -14.22 34.11
N VAL A 118 15.17 -13.68 33.47
CA VAL A 118 16.17 -14.47 32.75
C VAL A 118 17.30 -14.99 33.65
N ASP A 119 17.73 -16.20 33.39
CA ASP A 119 18.98 -16.76 33.90
C ASP A 119 20.11 -16.36 32.94
N ARG A 120 21.04 -15.52 33.41
CA ARG A 120 22.12 -15.00 32.56
C ARG A 120 23.22 -16.01 32.30
N ASP A 121 23.41 -16.96 33.20
CA ASP A 121 24.46 -17.99 33.13
C ASP A 121 23.96 -19.34 32.61
N GLY A 122 22.64 -19.47 32.42
CA GLY A 122 21.98 -20.70 32.09
C GLY A 122 21.09 -20.66 30.83
N GLU A 123 20.46 -21.77 30.57
CA GLU A 123 19.45 -21.89 29.52
C GLU A 123 18.12 -21.33 30.01
N ASN A 124 17.46 -20.54 29.19
CA ASN A 124 16.12 -19.97 29.41
C ASN A 124 15.11 -20.61 28.48
N VAL A 125 13.83 -20.47 28.79
CA VAL A 125 12.71 -20.93 27.99
C VAL A 125 11.75 -19.77 27.75
N VAL A 126 11.42 -19.50 26.50
CA VAL A 126 10.32 -18.63 26.10
C VAL A 126 9.14 -19.49 25.63
N VAL A 127 7.95 -19.10 26.05
CA VAL A 127 6.68 -19.69 25.62
C VAL A 127 5.79 -18.58 25.10
N LEU A 128 5.25 -18.76 23.91
CA LEU A 128 4.25 -17.89 23.29
C LEU A 128 2.97 -18.71 23.09
N LYS A 129 1.85 -18.19 23.62
CA LYS A 129 0.50 -18.64 23.28
C LYS A 129 -0.06 -17.65 22.26
N ASP A 130 -0.29 -18.13 21.08
CA ASP A 130 -0.79 -17.33 19.96
C ASP A 130 -2.20 -17.73 19.59
N GLY A 131 -3.13 -16.80 19.69
CA GLY A 131 -4.54 -16.98 19.37
C GLY A 131 -4.92 -16.24 18.10
N ALA A 132 -5.24 -16.95 17.02
CA ALA A 132 -5.80 -16.39 15.80
C ALA A 132 -7.19 -16.99 15.51
N PRO A 133 -8.21 -16.63 16.30
CA PRO A 133 -9.57 -17.13 16.08
C PRO A 133 -10.17 -16.54 14.81
N ARG A 134 -11.12 -17.27 14.22
CA ARG A 134 -11.92 -16.75 13.12
C ARG A 134 -12.76 -15.57 13.61
N ASP A 135 -12.68 -14.44 12.91
CA ASP A 135 -13.69 -13.38 13.08
C ASP A 135 -14.95 -13.85 12.33
N GLU A 136 -16.05 -14.00 13.06
CA GLU A 136 -17.31 -14.54 12.52
C GLU A 136 -18.02 -13.49 11.66
N THR A 137 -17.43 -13.13 10.50
CA THR A 137 -18.10 -12.32 9.50
C THR A 137 -18.91 -13.21 8.57
N GLU A 138 -20.21 -13.05 8.58
CA GLU A 138 -21.08 -13.61 7.55
C GLU A 138 -21.52 -12.52 6.58
N TYR A 139 -21.26 -12.70 5.28
CA TYR A 139 -21.88 -11.89 4.24
C TYR A 139 -23.27 -12.42 3.93
N ILE A 140 -24.30 -11.64 4.23
CA ILE A 140 -25.68 -12.09 4.05
C ILE A 140 -26.05 -12.09 2.56
N GLN A 141 -25.51 -11.20 1.75
CA GLN A 141 -25.65 -11.17 0.29
C GLN A 141 -25.09 -9.86 -0.30
N ALA A 142 -24.41 -9.94 -1.45
CA ALA A 142 -24.27 -8.77 -2.31
C ALA A 142 -25.59 -8.62 -3.09
N VAL A 143 -26.39 -7.64 -2.73
CA VAL A 143 -27.56 -7.29 -3.53
C VAL A 143 -27.09 -6.39 -4.66
N PHE A 144 -26.82 -6.98 -5.82
CA PHE A 144 -26.69 -6.19 -7.03
C PHE A 144 -28.09 -5.64 -7.36
N SER A 145 -28.21 -4.34 -7.57
CA SER A 145 -29.41 -3.78 -8.17
C SER A 145 -29.62 -4.44 -9.53
N ASP A 146 -30.85 -4.82 -9.86
CA ASP A 146 -31.22 -5.29 -11.21
C ASP A 146 -30.99 -4.22 -12.29
N ASN A 147 -30.66 -3.00 -11.89
CA ASN A 147 -30.28 -1.92 -12.79
C ASN A 147 -28.74 -1.86 -12.90
N PRO A 148 -28.14 -2.28 -14.05
CA PRO A 148 -26.70 -2.26 -14.25
C PRO A 148 -26.08 -0.85 -14.26
N LEU A 149 -26.89 0.20 -14.28
CA LEU A 149 -26.47 1.61 -14.23
C LEU A 149 -26.68 2.24 -12.84
N SER A 150 -27.12 1.46 -11.85
CA SER A 150 -27.34 1.94 -10.48
C SER A 150 -26.10 1.77 -9.65
N ASN A 151 -25.68 2.86 -8.99
CA ASN A 151 -24.62 2.83 -7.97
C ASN A 151 -25.12 2.26 -6.62
N ASP A 152 -26.33 1.68 -6.55
CA ASP A 152 -26.90 1.05 -5.36
C ASP A 152 -26.23 -0.29 -5.05
N TYR A 153 -24.92 -0.28 -4.96
CA TYR A 153 -24.11 -1.41 -4.54
C TYR A 153 -24.09 -1.46 -3.01
N LYS A 154 -25.08 -2.10 -2.42
CA LYS A 154 -25.13 -2.29 -0.96
C LYS A 154 -24.81 -3.74 -0.62
N ARG A 155 -23.66 -3.95 0.00
CA ARG A 155 -23.33 -5.23 0.62
C ARG A 155 -23.79 -5.21 2.06
N HIS A 156 -24.45 -6.28 2.50
CA HIS A 156 -24.90 -6.44 3.88
C HIS A 156 -23.98 -7.43 4.57
N GLN A 157 -23.48 -7.04 5.73
CA GLN A 157 -22.69 -7.88 6.62
C GLN A 157 -23.55 -8.24 7.84
N ALA A 158 -23.54 -9.52 8.24
CA ALA A 158 -24.38 -10.00 9.35
C ALA A 158 -23.84 -9.55 10.72
N LYS A 159 -22.54 -9.44 10.86
CA LYS A 159 -21.87 -9.17 12.13
C LYS A 159 -20.69 -8.22 11.92
N ALA A 160 -20.51 -7.28 12.84
CA ALA A 160 -19.38 -6.38 12.81
C ALA A 160 -18.05 -7.12 13.04
N ILE A 161 -17.01 -6.74 12.30
CA ILE A 161 -15.65 -7.21 12.51
C ILE A 161 -15.14 -6.70 13.86
N SER A 162 -14.52 -7.57 14.65
CA SER A 162 -13.96 -7.25 15.95
C SER A 162 -12.43 -7.22 15.99
N GLN A 163 -11.77 -7.88 15.03
CA GLN A 163 -10.31 -7.87 14.88
C GLN A 163 -9.87 -6.80 13.88
N ILE A 164 -8.75 -6.15 14.16
CA ILE A 164 -8.19 -5.09 13.31
C ILE A 164 -7.11 -5.71 12.41
N LYS A 165 -7.56 -6.41 11.37
CA LYS A 165 -6.71 -7.12 10.40
C LYS A 165 -6.88 -6.60 8.96
N GLY A 166 -7.82 -5.68 8.74
CA GLY A 166 -8.06 -5.08 7.44
C GLY A 166 -8.23 -6.12 6.33
N HIS A 167 -7.44 -6.01 5.28
CA HIS A 167 -7.47 -6.93 4.14
C HIS A 167 -7.10 -8.38 4.50
N MET A 168 -6.44 -8.63 5.62
CA MET A 168 -6.08 -9.99 6.05
C MET A 168 -7.27 -10.79 6.56
N ILE A 169 -8.38 -10.13 6.85
CA ILE A 169 -9.69 -10.77 7.06
C ILE A 169 -10.48 -10.82 5.76
N ASP A 170 -10.17 -9.89 4.86
CA ASP A 170 -11.04 -9.60 3.72
C ASP A 170 -11.05 -10.74 2.75
N ALA A 171 -12.19 -10.89 2.43
CA ALA A 171 -12.84 -11.65 1.46
C ALA A 171 -12.30 -11.47 0.02
N MET A 172 -11.88 -10.34 -0.39
CA MET A 172 -11.50 -10.08 -1.79
C MET A 172 -10.15 -10.65 -2.20
N HIS A 173 -9.34 -11.09 -1.24
CA HIS A 173 -7.97 -11.53 -1.46
C HIS A 173 -7.73 -13.00 -1.07
N ARG A 174 -8.77 -13.71 -0.67
CA ARG A 174 -8.69 -15.11 -0.29
C ARG A 174 -9.72 -15.93 -1.04
N PRO A 175 -9.42 -17.18 -1.39
CA PRO A 175 -10.39 -18.09 -1.99
C PRO A 175 -11.68 -18.16 -1.16
N GLY A 176 -12.82 -18.23 -1.82
CA GLY A 176 -14.12 -18.42 -1.18
C GLY A 176 -14.77 -17.21 -0.54
N SER A 177 -14.17 -16.07 -0.65
CA SER A 177 -14.50 -14.92 0.14
C SER A 177 -15.64 -14.03 -0.37
N MET A 178 -15.82 -13.95 -1.68
CA MET A 178 -16.86 -13.11 -2.34
C MET A 178 -18.16 -13.88 -2.60
N THR A 179 -18.26 -15.12 -2.19
CA THR A 179 -19.38 -16.03 -2.46
C THR A 179 -20.05 -16.48 -1.17
N LYS A 180 -21.05 -17.35 -1.27
CA LYS A 180 -21.65 -18.06 -0.14
C LYS A 180 -20.71 -19.06 0.56
N PHE A 181 -19.52 -19.28 -0.01
CA PHE A 181 -18.51 -20.19 0.54
C PHE A 181 -17.72 -19.49 1.63
N ARG A 182 -17.19 -20.27 2.55
CA ARG A 182 -16.36 -19.75 3.63
C ARG A 182 -14.96 -19.40 3.11
N GLN A 183 -14.44 -18.31 3.63
CA GLN A 183 -13.05 -17.94 3.44
C GLN A 183 -12.12 -18.92 4.14
N ASP A 184 -11.09 -19.40 3.46
CA ASP A 184 -9.98 -20.16 3.99
C ASP A 184 -8.67 -19.32 3.94
N GLY A 185 -7.60 -19.81 4.55
CA GLY A 185 -6.30 -19.14 4.54
C GLY A 185 -6.05 -18.22 5.72
N ASN A 186 -6.10 -18.76 6.96
CA ASN A 186 -5.75 -17.99 8.16
C ASN A 186 -4.30 -17.48 8.09
N SER A 187 -4.07 -16.24 8.55
CA SER A 187 -2.76 -15.59 8.59
C SER A 187 -2.01 -15.76 9.92
N GLY A 188 -2.57 -16.52 10.89
CA GLY A 188 -2.01 -16.67 12.23
C GLY A 188 -0.53 -17.03 12.30
N GLY A 189 0.11 -16.70 13.41
CA GLY A 189 1.49 -16.99 13.73
C GLY A 189 2.38 -15.77 13.97
N PRO A 190 3.54 -15.97 14.63
CA PRO A 190 4.59 -14.97 14.69
C PRO A 190 5.28 -14.88 13.31
N TRP A 191 4.88 -13.90 12.52
CA TRP A 191 5.25 -13.78 11.11
C TRP A 191 6.40 -12.82 10.83
N ALA A 192 6.89 -12.10 11.85
CA ALA A 192 8.07 -11.23 11.77
C ALA A 192 9.09 -11.57 12.85
N ASP A 193 10.31 -11.05 12.73
CA ASP A 193 11.48 -11.41 13.54
C ASP A 193 11.22 -11.40 15.04
N ILE A 194 11.88 -12.33 15.74
CA ILE A 194 11.85 -12.46 17.19
C ILE A 194 13.28 -12.26 17.70
N ASP A 195 13.49 -11.27 18.61
CA ASP A 195 14.80 -10.84 19.03
C ASP A 195 14.93 -10.67 20.55
N LEU A 196 16.12 -10.91 21.06
CA LEU A 196 16.58 -10.34 22.32
C LEU A 196 17.30 -9.03 22.03
N ILE A 197 17.02 -8.00 22.84
CA ILE A 197 17.62 -6.67 22.70
C ILE A 197 18.26 -6.27 24.04
N ALA A 198 19.51 -5.77 24.01
CA ALA A 198 20.16 -5.22 25.17
C ALA A 198 20.06 -3.69 25.18
N ARG A 199 19.76 -3.11 26.37
CA ARG A 199 19.74 -1.66 26.57
C ARG A 199 20.41 -1.28 27.89
N PRO A 200 21.12 -0.12 27.98
CA PRO A 200 21.60 0.38 29.24
C PRO A 200 20.44 0.79 30.17
N HIS A 201 20.71 1.12 31.42
CA HIS A 201 19.67 1.52 32.39
C HIS A 201 19.03 2.88 32.08
N VAL A 202 19.72 3.74 31.33
CA VAL A 202 19.17 4.97 30.74
C VAL A 202 19.27 4.82 29.24
N TYR A 203 18.16 4.73 28.57
CA TYR A 203 18.15 4.50 27.13
C TYR A 203 17.13 5.37 26.40
N VAL A 204 17.39 5.64 25.12
CA VAL A 204 16.44 6.26 24.21
C VAL A 204 15.46 5.18 23.76
N ASP A 205 14.22 5.36 24.05
CA ASP A 205 13.17 4.42 23.70
C ASP A 205 12.65 4.66 22.29
N TYR A 206 12.43 5.93 21.95
CA TYR A 206 11.82 6.29 20.68
C TYR A 206 12.25 7.69 20.21
N LEU A 207 12.39 7.88 18.89
CA LEU A 207 12.63 9.17 18.25
C LEU A 207 11.48 9.49 17.26
N LYS A 208 11.04 10.75 17.28
CA LYS A 208 10.23 11.32 16.19
C LYS A 208 10.97 12.46 15.53
N VAL A 209 11.21 12.34 14.24
CA VAL A 209 11.93 13.36 13.46
C VAL A 209 10.93 14.12 12.61
N PHE A 210 10.85 15.42 12.83
CA PHE A 210 10.05 16.34 12.04
C PHE A 210 10.94 17.31 11.28
N THR A 211 10.61 17.57 10.04
CA THR A 211 11.37 18.47 9.17
C THR A 211 10.53 19.64 8.69
N ARG A 212 11.21 20.77 8.48
CA ARG A 212 10.67 21.96 7.83
C ARG A 212 11.67 22.49 6.85
N ILE A 213 11.21 22.95 5.70
CA ILE A 213 12.04 23.60 4.68
C ILE A 213 12.08 25.10 4.95
N GLY A 214 13.28 25.66 5.00
CA GLY A 214 13.43 27.12 5.10
C GLY A 214 12.90 27.80 3.84
N ILE A 215 12.16 28.90 4.03
CA ILE A 215 11.51 29.62 2.93
C ILE A 215 12.19 30.98 2.75
N LYS A 216 12.52 31.33 1.51
CA LYS A 216 13.01 32.66 1.12
C LYS A 216 12.01 33.74 1.53
N LYS A 217 12.56 34.86 2.02
CA LYS A 217 11.79 36.07 2.32
C LYS A 217 12.18 37.17 1.34
N ASP A 218 11.24 38.01 1.01
CA ASP A 218 11.51 39.25 0.29
C ASP A 218 12.16 40.29 1.22
N TRP A 219 12.41 41.50 0.68
CA TRP A 219 13.03 42.58 1.42
C TRP A 219 12.12 43.21 2.50
N LEU A 220 10.81 42.93 2.47
CA LEU A 220 9.85 43.31 3.51
C LEU A 220 9.72 42.21 4.59
N GLY A 221 10.30 41.03 4.37
CA GLY A 221 10.21 39.88 5.25
C GLY A 221 9.05 38.93 4.92
N ASP A 222 8.30 39.19 3.84
CA ASP A 222 7.23 38.31 3.38
C ASP A 222 7.81 37.02 2.76
N GLN A 223 7.16 35.88 3.02
CA GLN A 223 7.60 34.58 2.49
C GLN A 223 7.32 34.48 0.99
N LEU A 224 8.28 33.94 0.24
CA LEU A 224 8.23 33.85 -1.23
C LEU A 224 7.88 32.46 -1.75
N ASP A 225 7.38 31.56 -0.96
CA ASP A 225 7.04 30.17 -1.34
C ASP A 225 8.12 29.46 -2.18
N LYS A 226 9.38 29.70 -1.85
CA LYS A 226 10.58 29.11 -2.46
C LYS A 226 11.57 28.68 -1.40
N PRO A 227 12.10 27.45 -1.47
CA PRO A 227 13.15 27.00 -0.55
C PRO A 227 14.34 27.96 -0.52
N ASP A 228 14.88 28.23 0.68
CA ASP A 228 16.07 29.06 0.88
C ASP A 228 17.37 28.23 0.97
N GLY A 229 17.25 26.90 0.91
CA GLY A 229 18.36 25.96 1.00
C GLY A 229 18.64 25.46 2.43
N THR A 230 17.83 25.84 3.41
CA THR A 230 17.98 25.32 4.78
C THR A 230 16.88 24.31 5.12
N GLY A 231 17.22 23.36 6.02
CA GLY A 231 16.29 22.41 6.63
C GLY A 231 16.31 22.54 8.14
N LEU A 232 15.14 22.75 8.75
CA LEU A 232 14.98 22.69 10.20
C LEU A 232 14.59 21.27 10.59
N VAL A 233 15.40 20.61 11.40
CA VAL A 233 15.15 19.25 11.91
C VAL A 233 14.85 19.33 13.41
N SER A 234 13.69 18.85 13.82
CA SER A 234 13.23 18.78 15.20
C SER A 234 13.02 17.33 15.58
N VAL A 235 13.68 16.88 16.63
CA VAL A 235 13.61 15.50 17.12
C VAL A 235 13.00 15.48 18.50
N ASP A 236 11.85 14.86 18.66
CA ASP A 236 11.26 14.51 19.94
C ASP A 236 11.87 13.18 20.40
N VAL A 237 12.50 13.16 21.55
CA VAL A 237 13.26 12.03 22.09
C VAL A 237 12.57 11.52 23.34
N THR A 238 12.07 10.29 23.33
CA THR A 238 11.59 9.59 24.51
C THR A 238 12.73 8.80 25.14
N ILE A 239 13.00 9.05 26.42
CA ILE A 239 14.11 8.45 27.17
C ILE A 239 13.54 7.74 28.39
N VAL A 240 13.94 6.51 28.63
CA VAL A 240 13.56 5.74 29.81
C VAL A 240 14.74 5.65 30.76
N ASN A 241 14.50 6.03 32.03
CA ASN A 241 15.43 5.90 33.15
C ASN A 241 14.93 4.81 34.10
N THR A 242 15.58 3.65 34.11
CA THR A 242 15.24 2.51 34.97
C THR A 242 16.05 2.45 36.27
N THR A 243 16.93 3.43 36.53
CA THR A 243 17.83 3.37 37.70
C THR A 243 17.12 3.58 39.05
N GLY A 244 15.83 3.98 39.03
CA GLY A 244 15.09 4.35 40.25
C GLY A 244 15.51 5.67 40.89
N SER A 245 16.48 6.38 40.35
CA SER A 245 17.01 7.66 40.82
C SER A 245 17.02 8.71 39.71
N VAL A 246 17.08 9.99 40.11
CA VAL A 246 17.25 11.10 39.16
C VAL A 246 18.64 11.02 38.54
N VAL A 247 18.72 11.08 37.20
CA VAL A 247 19.97 11.08 36.45
C VAL A 247 20.21 12.45 35.82
N ASP A 248 21.34 13.08 36.14
CA ASP A 248 21.80 14.33 35.51
C ASP A 248 22.84 13.99 34.46
N THR A 249 22.53 14.23 33.20
CA THR A 249 23.35 13.85 32.06
C THR A 249 23.27 14.86 30.93
N THR A 250 23.77 14.52 29.75
CA THR A 250 23.68 15.32 28.54
C THR A 250 22.98 14.57 27.43
N ALA A 251 22.28 15.31 26.56
CA ALA A 251 21.74 14.82 25.30
C ALA A 251 22.36 15.62 24.13
N ARG A 252 22.65 14.94 23.03
CA ARG A 252 23.20 15.54 21.81
C ARG A 252 22.55 14.98 20.58
N LEU A 253 22.29 15.85 19.59
CA LEU A 253 21.84 15.48 18.24
C LEU A 253 22.94 15.77 17.25
N GLU A 254 23.21 14.81 16.37
CA GLU A 254 24.05 14.94 15.19
C GLU A 254 23.24 14.50 13.96
N ILE A 255 23.38 15.23 12.85
CA ILE A 255 22.72 14.92 11.57
C ILE A 255 23.83 14.70 10.54
N THR A 256 23.86 13.51 9.93
CA THR A 256 24.81 13.14 8.90
C THR A 256 24.10 12.77 7.59
N PRO A 257 24.66 13.11 6.41
CA PRO A 257 24.18 12.54 5.15
C PRO A 257 24.24 11.01 5.17
N LYS A 258 23.18 10.34 4.66
CA LYS A 258 23.14 8.86 4.55
C LYS A 258 23.37 8.40 3.11
N THR A 259 22.67 8.98 2.13
CA THR A 259 22.69 8.53 0.73
C THR A 259 23.54 9.40 -0.20
N PHE A 260 24.17 10.44 0.33
CA PHE A 260 24.99 11.37 -0.44
C PHE A 260 26.19 11.87 0.38
N GLU A 261 27.18 12.44 -0.29
CA GLU A 261 28.34 13.06 0.36
C GLU A 261 28.04 14.49 0.79
N GLY A 262 28.41 14.85 2.03
CA GLY A 262 28.19 16.18 2.58
C GLY A 262 28.67 16.32 4.02
N PRO A 263 28.70 17.54 4.58
CA PRO A 263 29.10 17.78 5.96
C PRO A 263 28.04 17.33 6.96
N SER A 264 28.48 16.80 8.10
CA SER A 264 27.64 16.55 9.27
C SER A 264 27.37 17.86 10.03
N VAL A 265 26.22 17.93 10.67
CA VAL A 265 25.82 19.04 11.55
C VAL A 265 25.60 18.51 12.95
N SER A 266 26.34 19.04 13.92
CA SER A 266 26.25 18.61 15.33
C SER A 266 25.73 19.74 16.22
N GLY A 267 24.79 19.42 17.10
CA GLY A 267 24.33 20.31 18.15
C GLY A 267 25.27 20.33 19.35
N PRO A 268 25.11 21.32 20.25
CA PRO A 268 25.80 21.34 21.53
C PRO A 268 25.26 20.25 22.47
N ASP A 269 26.11 19.83 23.41
CA ASP A 269 25.68 19.01 24.53
C ASP A 269 24.64 19.80 25.37
N ARG A 270 23.46 19.26 25.50
CA ARG A 270 22.36 19.84 26.29
C ARG A 270 22.21 19.07 27.58
N ARG A 271 22.41 19.75 28.74
CA ARG A 271 22.14 19.15 30.05
C ARG A 271 20.67 18.78 30.17
N VAL A 272 20.40 17.57 30.61
CA VAL A 272 19.07 17.01 30.86
C VAL A 272 19.04 16.33 32.21
N VAL A 273 17.91 16.50 32.93
CA VAL A 273 17.65 15.87 34.23
C VAL A 273 16.51 14.89 34.05
N LEU A 274 16.81 13.59 34.09
CA LEU A 274 15.88 12.52 33.81
C LEU A 274 15.30 11.97 35.14
N GLN A 275 14.01 12.05 35.27
CA GLN A 275 13.29 11.41 36.36
C GLN A 275 13.24 9.89 36.12
N PRO A 276 13.06 9.06 37.17
CA PRO A 276 12.73 7.64 37.01
C PRO A 276 11.52 7.44 36.10
N GLY A 277 11.56 6.50 35.20
CA GLY A 277 10.54 6.23 34.19
C GLY A 277 10.75 7.00 32.90
N SER A 278 9.69 7.26 32.16
CA SER A 278 9.72 7.89 30.83
C SER A 278 9.87 9.41 30.93
N ASN A 279 10.73 9.96 30.08
CA ASN A 279 11.03 11.39 29.93
C ASN A 279 10.99 11.76 28.45
N THR A 280 10.54 12.96 28.13
CA THR A 280 10.57 13.48 26.74
C THR A 280 11.36 14.77 26.68
N ILE A 281 12.27 14.88 25.72
CA ILE A 281 13.00 16.11 25.41
C ILE A 281 12.88 16.41 23.91
N LYS A 282 13.08 17.67 23.54
CA LYS A 282 13.11 18.10 22.14
C LYS A 282 14.50 18.66 21.79
N LEU A 283 15.10 18.13 20.74
CA LEU A 283 16.34 18.62 20.14
C LEU A 283 16.05 19.24 18.78
N VAL A 284 16.73 20.34 18.43
CA VAL A 284 16.49 21.05 17.17
C VAL A 284 17.82 21.45 16.56
N LEU A 285 17.98 21.19 15.26
CA LEU A 285 19.11 21.63 14.46
C LEU A 285 18.64 22.23 13.12
N THR A 286 19.43 23.19 12.63
CA THR A 286 19.29 23.70 11.24
C THR A 286 20.40 23.09 10.40
N VAL A 287 20.00 22.43 9.32
CA VAL A 287 20.91 21.89 8.30
C VAL A 287 21.05 22.95 7.22
N PRO A 288 22.24 23.56 7.05
CA PRO A 288 22.51 24.48 5.95
C PRO A 288 22.70 23.69 4.65
N GLU A 289 22.35 24.33 3.53
CA GLU A 289 22.46 23.70 2.20
C GLU A 289 21.82 22.31 2.16
N ALA A 290 20.63 22.21 2.78
CA ALA A 290 19.91 20.95 2.93
C ALA A 290 19.51 20.37 1.57
N ARG A 291 19.86 19.11 1.36
CA ARG A 291 19.31 18.33 0.25
C ARG A 291 17.95 17.77 0.66
N LEU A 292 16.96 17.97 -0.22
CA LEU A 292 15.60 17.55 0.05
C LEU A 292 15.39 16.12 -0.45
N TRP A 293 14.56 15.37 0.27
CA TRP A 293 14.08 14.11 -0.22
C TRP A 293 12.98 14.36 -1.29
N TRP A 294 13.07 13.71 -2.42
CA TRP A 294 12.14 13.78 -3.52
C TRP A 294 11.68 12.39 -3.95
N THR A 295 10.50 12.33 -4.58
CA THR A 295 10.18 11.15 -5.40
C THR A 295 11.16 11.07 -6.56
N TRP A 296 11.46 9.84 -7.01
CA TRP A 296 12.45 9.54 -8.04
C TRP A 296 12.26 10.36 -9.33
N ASP A 297 11.00 10.74 -9.65
CA ASP A 297 10.63 11.52 -10.84
C ASP A 297 10.72 13.04 -10.65
N GLN A 298 10.91 13.53 -9.41
CA GLN A 298 11.00 14.95 -9.10
C GLN A 298 12.41 15.37 -8.66
N GLY A 299 13.25 14.42 -8.26
CA GLY A 299 14.63 14.68 -7.81
C GLY A 299 15.28 13.42 -7.24
N ASN A 300 16.23 13.60 -6.32
CA ASN A 300 16.87 12.49 -5.63
C ASN A 300 16.21 12.21 -4.28
N PRO A 301 16.08 10.96 -3.86
CA PRO A 301 15.61 10.59 -2.52
C PRO A 301 16.76 10.73 -1.51
N ASP A 302 17.26 11.97 -1.31
CA ASP A 302 18.39 12.24 -0.44
C ASP A 302 18.01 12.05 1.04
N MET A 303 18.74 11.16 1.73
CA MET A 303 18.47 10.75 3.10
C MET A 303 19.57 11.21 4.06
N TYR A 304 19.17 11.41 5.32
CA TYR A 304 20.04 11.70 6.45
C TYR A 304 19.88 10.67 7.55
N THR A 305 20.83 10.63 8.47
CA THR A 305 20.75 9.93 9.75
C THR A 305 20.79 10.95 10.89
N ALA A 306 19.79 10.89 11.78
CA ALA A 306 19.82 11.59 13.06
C ALA A 306 20.36 10.66 14.13
N THR A 307 21.55 10.95 14.66
CA THR A 307 22.14 10.25 15.79
C THR A 307 21.84 11.02 17.07
N VAL A 308 21.14 10.37 17.99
CA VAL A 308 20.87 10.92 19.33
C VAL A 308 21.67 10.15 20.36
N ARG A 309 22.50 10.88 21.14
CA ARG A 309 23.25 10.33 22.26
C ARG A 309 22.72 10.87 23.58
N VAL A 310 22.40 9.97 24.53
CA VAL A 310 21.94 10.31 25.88
C VAL A 310 22.62 9.37 26.87
N ALA A 311 23.35 9.92 27.84
CA ALA A 311 24.14 9.13 28.79
C ALA A 311 25.09 8.16 28.05
N GLU A 312 24.90 6.85 28.23
CA GLU A 312 25.69 5.79 27.57
C GLU A 312 25.02 5.24 26.31
N ASP A 313 23.78 5.66 26.01
CA ASP A 313 23.01 5.17 24.86
C ASP A 313 23.17 6.06 23.64
N SER A 314 23.18 5.43 22.47
CA SER A 314 23.21 6.10 21.16
C SER A 314 22.34 5.35 20.19
N ILE A 315 21.42 6.07 19.54
CA ILE A 315 20.58 5.49 18.49
C ILE A 315 20.61 6.36 17.24
N ASP A 316 20.46 5.69 16.11
CA ASP A 316 20.40 6.28 14.78
C ASP A 316 19.00 6.15 14.22
N GLN A 317 18.52 7.21 13.54
CA GLN A 317 17.25 7.21 12.82
C GLN A 317 17.44 7.82 11.43
N ALA A 318 17.18 7.03 10.40
CA ALA A 318 17.14 7.53 9.03
C ALA A 318 15.90 8.41 8.80
N PHE A 319 16.04 9.47 8.01
CA PHE A 319 14.93 10.36 7.66
C PHE A 319 15.27 11.17 6.39
N GLY A 320 14.25 11.77 5.77
CA GLY A 320 14.38 12.72 4.67
C GLY A 320 13.92 14.11 5.08
N ILE A 321 14.59 15.16 4.57
CA ILE A 321 14.09 16.54 4.74
C ILE A 321 13.08 16.80 3.61
N LYS A 322 11.81 16.87 3.96
CA LYS A 322 10.71 17.11 3.01
C LYS A 322 9.52 17.77 3.68
N GLU A 323 8.62 18.29 2.84
CA GLU A 323 7.26 18.69 3.22
C GLU A 323 6.28 18.16 2.17
N VAL A 324 5.20 17.50 2.61
CA VAL A 324 4.07 17.09 1.78
C VAL A 324 2.87 17.94 2.19
N ARG A 325 2.21 18.55 1.21
CA ARG A 325 1.01 19.34 1.44
C ARG A 325 -0.11 18.90 0.51
N HIS A 326 -1.27 18.70 1.07
CA HIS A 326 -2.53 18.57 0.34
C HIS A 326 -3.28 19.89 0.41
N ASP A 327 -3.73 20.38 -0.72
CA ASP A 327 -4.57 21.56 -0.80
C ASP A 327 -6.03 21.14 -0.81
N GLU A 328 -6.74 21.41 0.29
CA GLU A 328 -8.12 20.94 0.48
C GLU A 328 -9.14 21.61 -0.47
N GLU A 329 -8.84 22.78 -1.01
CA GLU A 329 -9.72 23.47 -1.94
C GLU A 329 -9.64 22.91 -3.36
N THR A 330 -8.43 22.64 -3.83
CA THR A 330 -8.17 22.14 -5.19
C THR A 330 -8.00 20.62 -5.27
N GLY A 331 -7.69 19.98 -4.16
CA GLY A 331 -7.31 18.58 -4.09
C GLY A 331 -5.88 18.30 -4.58
N HIS A 332 -5.08 19.33 -4.86
CA HIS A 332 -3.75 19.14 -5.42
C HIS A 332 -2.71 18.76 -4.36
N TRP A 333 -1.70 18.00 -4.81
CA TRP A 333 -0.56 17.60 -4.00
C TRP A 333 0.66 18.46 -4.28
N TYR A 334 1.39 18.76 -3.22
CA TYR A 334 2.68 19.47 -3.30
C TYR A 334 3.74 18.72 -2.50
N LEU A 335 4.87 18.45 -3.13
CA LEU A 335 6.08 17.95 -2.49
C LEU A 335 7.13 19.06 -2.52
N ASN A 336 7.64 19.46 -1.36
CA ASN A 336 8.63 20.53 -1.23
C ASN A 336 8.24 21.82 -1.97
N HIS A 337 6.98 22.22 -1.82
CA HIS A 337 6.34 23.38 -2.47
C HIS A 337 6.13 23.26 -3.99
N LYS A 338 6.46 22.13 -4.61
CA LYS A 338 6.24 21.87 -6.02
C LYS A 338 5.02 20.98 -6.20
N ARG A 339 4.09 21.39 -7.10
CA ARG A 339 2.91 20.59 -7.40
C ARG A 339 3.32 19.28 -8.10
N VAL A 340 2.69 18.19 -7.71
CA VAL A 340 2.97 16.84 -8.24
C VAL A 340 1.68 16.10 -8.57
N PHE A 341 1.68 15.37 -9.68
CA PHE A 341 0.62 14.42 -10.01
C PHE A 341 1.02 13.03 -9.54
N LEU A 342 0.16 12.37 -8.76
CA LEU A 342 0.47 11.05 -8.20
C LEU A 342 -0.04 9.95 -9.14
N ARG A 343 0.90 9.25 -9.77
CA ARG A 343 0.69 8.02 -10.52
C ARG A 343 0.92 6.85 -9.56
N GLY A 344 -0.15 6.44 -8.92
CA GLY A 344 -0.10 5.53 -7.79
C GLY A 344 -0.44 4.09 -8.15
N MET A 345 0.01 3.19 -7.30
CA MET A 345 -0.28 1.77 -7.34
C MET A 345 -0.65 1.28 -5.94
N ARG A 346 -1.74 0.52 -5.83
CA ARG A 346 -2.01 -0.20 -4.59
C ARG A 346 -1.10 -1.43 -4.51
N TYR A 347 -0.55 -1.66 -3.32
CA TYR A 347 0.41 -2.74 -3.09
C TYR A 347 0.01 -3.60 -1.90
N ILE A 348 0.27 -4.87 -2.01
CA ILE A 348 0.29 -5.88 -0.96
C ILE A 348 1.32 -6.94 -1.37
N THR A 349 2.23 -7.27 -0.46
CA THR A 349 3.25 -8.30 -0.73
C THR A 349 2.61 -9.67 -0.96
N SER A 350 1.82 -10.13 -0.01
CA SER A 350 1.13 -11.41 0.02
C SER A 350 0.03 -11.37 1.07
N GLN A 351 -0.92 -12.30 1.00
CA GLN A 351 -1.87 -12.58 2.06
C GLN A 351 -1.16 -13.07 3.35
N TRP A 352 0.00 -13.68 3.18
CA TRP A 352 0.85 -14.14 4.26
C TRP A 352 2.14 -13.31 4.27
N LEU A 353 2.18 -12.31 5.16
CA LEU A 353 3.24 -11.28 5.15
C LEU A 353 4.64 -11.84 5.44
N SER A 354 4.74 -13.04 6.04
CA SER A 354 6.01 -13.74 6.21
C SER A 354 6.70 -14.15 4.90
N GLU A 355 6.00 -14.11 3.75
CA GLU A 355 6.60 -14.31 2.43
C GLU A 355 7.39 -13.09 1.95
N GLY A 356 7.13 -11.92 2.56
CA GLY A 356 7.82 -10.68 2.25
C GLY A 356 9.32 -10.76 2.52
N ASN A 357 10.12 -10.30 1.58
CA ASN A 357 11.58 -10.21 1.75
C ASN A 357 12.16 -9.18 0.78
N ARG A 358 13.38 -8.69 1.10
CA ARG A 358 14.06 -7.65 0.34
C ARG A 358 14.18 -7.95 -1.16
N LYS A 359 14.41 -9.21 -1.53
CA LYS A 359 14.54 -9.59 -2.94
C LYS A 359 13.22 -9.41 -3.71
N LEU A 360 12.12 -9.88 -3.11
CA LEU A 360 10.79 -9.75 -3.72
C LEU A 360 10.40 -8.28 -3.86
N TRP A 361 10.64 -7.47 -2.82
CA TRP A 361 10.33 -6.04 -2.86
C TRP A 361 11.21 -5.29 -3.85
N ASP A 362 12.49 -5.62 -3.96
CA ASP A 362 13.41 -5.03 -4.96
C ASP A 362 12.91 -5.31 -6.38
N GLU A 363 12.50 -6.54 -6.68
CA GLU A 363 11.92 -6.92 -7.98
C GLU A 363 10.62 -6.17 -8.27
N ASP A 364 9.71 -6.07 -7.30
CA ASP A 364 8.42 -5.37 -7.46
C ASP A 364 8.62 -3.86 -7.61
N LEU A 365 9.40 -3.23 -6.74
CA LEU A 365 9.64 -1.78 -6.75
C LEU A 365 10.43 -1.34 -7.98
N THR A 366 11.41 -2.14 -8.44
CA THR A 366 12.14 -1.87 -9.69
C THR A 366 11.20 -1.89 -10.91
N LYS A 367 10.29 -2.86 -10.99
CA LYS A 367 9.27 -2.90 -12.06
C LYS A 367 8.31 -1.72 -11.97
N MET A 368 8.00 -1.24 -10.77
CA MET A 368 7.17 -0.04 -10.58
C MET A 368 7.89 1.23 -11.06
N LEU A 369 9.21 1.36 -10.83
CA LEU A 369 10.02 2.44 -11.41
C LEU A 369 10.01 2.40 -12.93
N ASP A 370 10.19 1.23 -13.54
CA ASP A 370 10.13 1.04 -15.00
C ASP A 370 8.76 1.43 -15.57
N MET A 371 7.69 1.22 -14.80
CA MET A 371 6.32 1.63 -15.13
C MET A 371 6.04 3.11 -14.81
N GLN A 372 7.02 3.84 -14.28
CA GLN A 372 6.95 5.25 -13.91
C GLN A 372 5.92 5.57 -12.80
N ILE A 373 5.67 4.63 -11.90
CA ILE A 373 4.88 4.84 -10.69
C ILE A 373 5.70 5.68 -9.71
N ASN A 374 5.09 6.70 -9.08
CA ASN A 374 5.77 7.56 -8.11
C ASN A 374 5.13 7.53 -6.71
N SER A 375 4.02 6.83 -6.55
CA SER A 375 3.33 6.70 -5.27
C SER A 375 2.80 5.29 -5.05
N ILE A 376 2.83 4.81 -3.81
CA ILE A 376 2.33 3.49 -3.42
C ILE A 376 1.28 3.66 -2.33
N ARG A 377 0.10 3.06 -2.52
CA ARG A 377 -0.95 3.01 -1.50
C ARG A 377 -0.96 1.65 -0.84
N ILE A 378 -0.63 1.60 0.45
CA ILE A 378 -0.76 0.41 1.28
C ILE A 378 -2.16 0.42 1.87
N GLY A 379 -3.03 -0.39 1.27
CA GLY A 379 -4.46 -0.32 1.55
C GLY A 379 -4.91 -1.37 2.54
N SER A 380 -5.24 -0.92 3.78
CA SER A 380 -5.78 -1.62 4.95
C SER A 380 -4.96 -2.84 5.43
N HIS A 381 -3.64 -2.72 5.39
CA HIS A 381 -2.68 -3.58 6.09
C HIS A 381 -1.40 -2.77 6.33
N VAL A 382 -0.42 -3.34 6.99
CA VAL A 382 0.91 -2.73 7.19
C VAL A 382 1.96 -3.72 6.72
N GLU A 383 2.86 -3.26 5.86
CA GLU A 383 4.00 -4.05 5.40
C GLU A 383 5.11 -4.09 6.46
N PRO A 384 6.07 -5.00 6.37
CA PRO A 384 7.29 -4.95 7.19
C PRO A 384 8.04 -3.62 7.02
N ASP A 385 8.69 -3.15 8.09
CA ASP A 385 9.45 -1.88 8.14
C ASP A 385 10.47 -1.73 7.01
N GLU A 386 11.13 -2.83 6.63
CA GLU A 386 12.12 -2.85 5.55
C GLU A 386 11.51 -2.44 4.18
N PHE A 387 10.24 -2.75 3.93
CA PHE A 387 9.55 -2.31 2.71
C PHE A 387 9.50 -0.78 2.62
N TYR A 388 9.15 -0.11 3.72
CA TYR A 388 9.11 1.36 3.76
C TYR A 388 10.51 1.97 3.65
N THR A 389 11.52 1.33 4.24
CA THR A 389 12.93 1.72 4.07
C THR A 389 13.34 1.67 2.59
N MET A 390 12.92 0.64 1.85
CA MET A 390 13.17 0.59 0.40
C MET A 390 12.39 1.66 -0.37
N CYS A 391 11.18 1.98 0.03
CA CYS A 391 10.41 3.10 -0.54
C CYS A 391 11.12 4.45 -0.29
N ASP A 392 11.72 4.64 0.90
CA ASP A 392 12.53 5.82 1.23
C ASP A 392 13.73 5.96 0.29
N GLU A 393 14.48 4.87 0.11
CA GLU A 393 15.72 4.81 -0.68
C GLU A 393 15.45 4.92 -2.18
N MET A 394 14.33 4.40 -2.67
CA MET A 394 13.95 4.41 -4.09
C MET A 394 13.10 5.61 -4.50
N GLY A 395 12.62 6.41 -3.54
CA GLY A 395 11.88 7.64 -3.80
C GLY A 395 10.42 7.42 -4.20
N PHE A 396 9.70 6.53 -3.53
CA PHE A 396 8.26 6.41 -3.64
C PHE A 396 7.54 7.19 -2.54
N LEU A 397 6.47 7.90 -2.87
CA LEU A 397 5.61 8.52 -1.87
C LEU A 397 4.55 7.51 -1.41
N VAL A 398 4.45 7.25 -0.10
CA VAL A 398 3.54 6.25 0.46
C VAL A 398 2.28 6.88 1.03
N TRP A 399 1.14 6.31 0.69
CA TRP A 399 -0.17 6.53 1.31
C TRP A 399 -0.55 5.30 2.13
N GLN A 400 -0.41 5.40 3.45
CA GLN A 400 -0.76 4.32 4.38
C GLN A 400 -2.21 4.37 4.80
N VAL A 401 -2.93 3.26 4.72
CA VAL A 401 -4.29 3.12 5.25
C VAL A 401 -4.24 2.25 6.51
N PHE A 402 -4.86 2.72 7.59
CA PHE A 402 -5.00 1.93 8.83
C PHE A 402 -5.83 0.67 8.57
N PRO A 403 -5.52 -0.48 9.18
CA PRO A 403 -6.15 -1.77 8.90
C PRO A 403 -7.63 -1.88 9.33
N LEU A 404 -8.45 -0.91 9.01
CA LEU A 404 -9.91 -0.97 9.11
C LEU A 404 -10.55 -1.05 7.73
N HIS A 405 -11.47 -1.98 7.58
CA HIS A 405 -12.17 -2.23 6.33
C HIS A 405 -13.59 -2.75 6.58
N TYR A 406 -14.55 -2.33 5.75
CA TYR A 406 -15.95 -2.76 5.80
C TYR A 406 -16.69 -2.38 7.10
N CYS A 407 -17.52 -3.31 7.64
CA CYS A 407 -18.30 -3.09 8.84
C CYS A 407 -17.56 -3.59 10.07
N VAL A 408 -16.96 -2.67 10.80
CA VAL A 408 -16.27 -2.95 12.07
C VAL A 408 -17.17 -2.61 13.27
N SER A 409 -16.78 -3.04 14.46
CA SER A 409 -17.43 -2.61 15.70
C SER A 409 -17.25 -1.10 15.89
N ASP A 410 -18.26 -0.45 16.49
CA ASP A 410 -18.24 0.97 16.91
C ASP A 410 -18.37 1.14 18.43
N SER A 411 -18.13 0.05 19.19
CA SER A 411 -18.13 0.09 20.67
C SER A 411 -16.97 0.93 21.20
N ASP A 412 -17.13 1.48 22.39
CA ASP A 412 -16.07 2.26 23.05
C ASP A 412 -14.80 1.44 23.24
N ASP A 413 -14.91 0.17 23.60
CA ASP A 413 -13.81 -0.79 23.70
C ASP A 413 -13.07 -0.97 22.35
N PHE A 414 -13.80 -1.14 21.26
CA PHE A 414 -13.19 -1.25 19.93
C PHE A 414 -12.47 0.04 19.52
N ILE A 415 -13.08 1.21 19.79
CA ILE A 415 -12.49 2.52 19.49
C ILE A 415 -11.19 2.72 20.30
N GLU A 416 -11.15 2.30 21.57
CA GLU A 416 -9.96 2.38 22.42
C GLU A 416 -8.83 1.53 21.84
N ARG A 417 -9.07 0.24 21.54
CA ARG A 417 -8.10 -0.67 20.91
C ARG A 417 -7.62 -0.15 19.55
N ALA A 418 -8.53 0.32 18.72
CA ALA A 418 -8.18 0.90 17.40
C ALA A 418 -7.33 2.17 17.57
N SER A 419 -7.59 2.98 18.60
CA SER A 419 -6.80 4.18 18.90
C SER A 419 -5.38 3.85 19.37
N GLU A 420 -5.20 2.79 20.12
CA GLU A 420 -3.87 2.29 20.51
C GLU A 420 -3.11 1.79 19.27
N MET A 421 -3.74 0.93 18.46
CA MET A 421 -3.11 0.36 17.28
C MET A 421 -2.76 1.40 16.21
N ILE A 422 -3.60 2.42 15.98
CA ILE A 422 -3.28 3.48 15.00
C ILE A 422 -2.15 4.38 15.50
N ARG A 423 -2.07 4.64 16.81
CA ARG A 423 -0.94 5.34 17.41
C ARG A 423 0.35 4.57 17.17
N ASP A 424 0.32 3.29 17.41
CA ASP A 424 1.46 2.39 17.24
C ASP A 424 1.91 2.33 15.76
N MET A 425 0.97 2.14 14.82
CA MET A 425 1.27 2.21 13.39
C MET A 425 1.90 3.57 13.02
N GLY A 426 1.32 4.65 13.51
CA GLY A 426 1.87 6.00 13.27
C GLY A 426 3.29 6.14 13.80
N GLN A 427 3.56 5.66 15.02
CA GLN A 427 4.91 5.70 15.61
C GLN A 427 5.92 4.86 14.81
N MET A 428 5.51 3.71 14.29
CA MET A 428 6.37 2.86 13.46
C MET A 428 6.78 3.57 12.16
N LEU A 429 5.86 4.30 11.54
CA LEU A 429 6.03 4.75 10.17
C LEU A 429 6.37 6.24 10.02
N VAL A 430 6.18 7.08 11.05
CA VAL A 430 6.29 8.55 10.93
C VAL A 430 7.68 9.04 10.51
N ASN A 431 8.75 8.28 10.78
CA ASN A 431 10.11 8.65 10.45
C ASN A 431 10.52 8.30 9.00
N HIS A 432 9.73 7.46 8.30
CA HIS A 432 10.02 7.12 6.91
C HIS A 432 9.87 8.34 6.00
N ALA A 433 10.90 8.60 5.22
CA ALA A 433 10.91 9.72 4.28
C ALA A 433 9.82 9.56 3.19
N SER A 434 9.47 8.33 2.84
CA SER A 434 8.41 8.00 1.89
C SER A 434 7.00 8.33 2.41
N MET A 435 6.78 8.35 3.74
CA MET A 435 5.45 8.63 4.30
C MET A 435 4.96 10.03 3.95
N GLY A 436 3.84 10.14 3.26
CA GLY A 436 3.27 11.41 2.84
C GLY A 436 1.79 11.59 3.18
N MET A 437 1.07 10.50 3.32
CA MET A 437 -0.38 10.51 3.46
C MET A 437 -0.86 9.36 4.34
N TRP A 438 -1.93 9.62 5.09
CA TRP A 438 -2.59 8.64 5.94
C TRP A 438 -4.07 8.54 5.60
N SER A 439 -4.66 7.36 5.75
CA SER A 439 -6.11 7.17 5.86
C SER A 439 -6.43 6.36 7.10
N VAL A 440 -7.47 6.75 7.82
CA VAL A 440 -7.84 6.05 9.06
C VAL A 440 -8.79 4.88 8.82
N PHE A 441 -9.40 4.78 7.62
CA PHE A 441 -10.34 3.73 7.29
C PHE A 441 -10.40 3.50 5.77
N LYS A 442 -10.58 2.26 5.33
CA LYS A 442 -10.88 1.94 3.93
C LYS A 442 -12.38 1.63 3.78
N GLU A 443 -13.04 2.27 2.81
CA GLU A 443 -14.42 2.01 2.40
C GLU A 443 -15.44 1.95 3.54
N PRO A 444 -15.50 2.98 4.42
CA PRO A 444 -16.37 2.95 5.60
C PRO A 444 -17.86 2.95 5.28
N GLU A 445 -18.25 3.16 4.02
CA GLU A 445 -19.65 3.36 3.62
C GLU A 445 -20.19 2.33 2.62
N ILE A 446 -19.33 1.42 2.10
CA ILE A 446 -19.75 0.43 1.10
C ILE A 446 -20.59 -0.69 1.71
N TYR A 447 -20.30 -1.07 2.94
CA TYR A 447 -20.98 -2.17 3.63
C TYR A 447 -21.85 -1.65 4.74
N LEU A 448 -23.05 -2.22 4.88
CA LEU A 448 -24.01 -1.84 5.90
C LEU A 448 -24.31 -3.03 6.81
N LEU A 449 -24.41 -2.77 8.11
CA LEU A 449 -25.04 -3.71 9.04
C LEU A 449 -26.56 -3.63 8.88
N PRO A 450 -27.32 -4.76 8.91
CA PRO A 450 -28.76 -4.77 8.68
C PRO A 450 -29.56 -3.82 9.57
N ASP A 451 -29.11 -3.63 10.82
CA ASP A 451 -29.82 -2.88 11.86
C ASP A 451 -29.24 -1.50 12.15
N LYS A 452 -28.15 -1.11 11.48
CA LYS A 452 -27.47 0.18 11.74
C LYS A 452 -27.09 0.86 10.42
N PRO A 453 -27.49 2.11 10.20
CA PRO A 453 -26.88 2.92 9.16
C PRO A 453 -25.39 3.07 9.50
N ASN A 454 -24.53 2.78 8.52
CA ASN A 454 -23.08 2.88 8.72
C ASN A 454 -22.69 4.34 8.89
N ASN A 455 -22.36 4.73 10.12
CA ASN A 455 -21.86 6.07 10.42
C ASN A 455 -20.64 5.99 11.32
N TYR A 456 -19.49 5.61 10.71
CA TYR A 456 -18.21 5.57 11.41
C TYR A 456 -17.58 6.95 11.61
N PHE A 457 -18.35 8.02 11.47
CA PHE A 457 -17.78 9.37 11.56
C PHE A 457 -17.08 9.60 12.92
N ARG A 458 -17.70 9.18 14.03
CA ARG A 458 -17.09 9.27 15.38
C ARG A 458 -15.79 8.48 15.46
N LEU A 459 -15.78 7.22 14.99
CA LEU A 459 -14.58 6.39 14.97
C LEU A 459 -13.48 7.04 14.14
N CYS A 460 -13.78 7.43 12.90
CA CYS A 460 -12.82 8.06 12.01
C CYS A 460 -12.24 9.37 12.59
N GLN A 461 -13.06 10.21 13.22
CA GLN A 461 -12.59 11.45 13.85
C GLN A 461 -11.64 11.18 15.02
N ILE A 462 -11.98 10.26 15.91
CA ILE A 462 -11.12 9.89 17.03
C ILE A 462 -9.79 9.33 16.54
N LEU A 463 -9.80 8.46 15.53
CA LEU A 463 -8.58 7.91 14.94
C LEU A 463 -7.74 8.98 14.23
N LYS A 464 -8.37 9.93 13.51
CA LYS A 464 -7.68 11.07 12.89
C LYS A 464 -7.00 11.95 13.94
N GLU A 465 -7.70 12.27 15.02
CA GLU A 465 -7.17 13.07 16.14
C GLU A 465 -6.03 12.33 16.87
N THR A 466 -6.15 11.02 17.04
CA THR A 466 -5.11 10.18 17.66
C THR A 466 -3.84 10.15 16.80
N LEU A 467 -3.99 9.94 15.50
CA LEU A 467 -2.85 9.90 14.58
C LEU A 467 -2.20 11.28 14.41
N ALA A 468 -2.98 12.36 14.43
CA ALA A 468 -2.46 13.73 14.38
C ALA A 468 -1.56 14.10 15.58
N GLN A 469 -1.70 13.42 16.74
CA GLN A 469 -0.78 13.57 17.86
C GLN A 469 0.58 12.90 17.59
N VAL A 470 0.61 11.90 16.73
CA VAL A 470 1.84 11.22 16.31
C VAL A 470 2.49 11.94 15.15
N ASP A 471 1.72 12.22 14.11
CA ASP A 471 2.17 12.93 12.90
C ASP A 471 1.30 14.18 12.64
N PRO A 472 1.72 15.35 13.13
CA PRO A 472 1.04 16.61 12.86
C PRO A 472 1.39 17.24 11.50
N THR A 473 2.21 16.58 10.67
CA THR A 473 2.82 17.17 9.47
C THR A 473 2.17 16.71 8.18
N ASN A 474 1.78 15.46 8.09
CA ASN A 474 1.18 14.90 6.89
C ASN A 474 -0.36 14.96 6.92
N TRP A 475 -0.96 14.92 5.73
CA TRP A 475 -2.41 14.90 5.60
C TRP A 475 -2.99 13.57 6.11
N ILE A 476 -4.07 13.66 6.90
CA ILE A 476 -4.77 12.49 7.45
C ILE A 476 -6.20 12.49 6.92
N HIS A 477 -6.50 11.52 6.08
CA HIS A 477 -7.76 11.30 5.40
C HIS A 477 -8.72 10.43 6.25
N LEU A 478 -10.00 10.78 6.27
CA LEU A 478 -11.01 10.05 7.06
C LEU A 478 -11.38 8.69 6.48
N GLY A 479 -11.23 8.50 5.18
CA GLY A 479 -11.56 7.24 4.49
C GLY A 479 -12.07 7.44 3.08
N ASP A 480 -12.10 6.37 2.30
CA ASP A 480 -12.58 6.38 0.93
C ASP A 480 -14.01 6.93 0.85
N TYR A 481 -14.35 7.59 -0.27
CA TYR A 481 -15.60 8.34 -0.49
C TYR A 481 -15.79 9.59 0.38
N ARG A 482 -14.74 10.07 1.05
CA ARG A 482 -14.73 11.30 1.85
C ARG A 482 -13.61 12.23 1.41
N GLU A 483 -13.68 13.49 1.80
CA GLU A 483 -12.64 14.50 1.63
C GLU A 483 -12.00 14.50 0.23
N GLY A 484 -12.82 14.33 -0.84
CA GLY A 484 -12.35 14.35 -2.22
C GLY A 484 -11.72 13.06 -2.74
N ALA A 485 -11.89 11.93 -2.04
CA ALA A 485 -11.43 10.62 -2.48
C ALA A 485 -12.58 9.74 -3.02
N GLN A 486 -12.27 8.90 -4.00
CA GLN A 486 -13.25 8.04 -4.66
C GLN A 486 -12.61 6.75 -5.20
N ASN A 487 -13.31 5.62 -5.02
CA ASN A 487 -13.05 4.41 -5.81
C ASN A 487 -13.87 4.48 -7.09
N LEU A 488 -13.25 4.26 -8.24
CA LEU A 488 -13.90 4.36 -9.54
C LEU A 488 -13.54 3.14 -10.40
N MET A 489 -14.19 2.01 -10.13
CA MET A 489 -13.92 0.73 -10.79
C MET A 489 -14.96 0.40 -11.89
N ILE A 490 -15.41 1.43 -12.60
CA ILE A 490 -16.41 1.28 -13.68
C ILE A 490 -15.82 0.46 -14.83
N GLY A 491 -16.56 -0.56 -15.25
CA GLY A 491 -16.12 -1.58 -16.22
C GLY A 491 -15.25 -2.67 -15.60
N GLY A 492 -14.67 -2.45 -14.43
CA GLY A 492 -13.83 -3.41 -13.71
C GLY A 492 -14.62 -4.35 -12.80
N VAL A 493 -15.19 -3.82 -11.74
CA VAL A 493 -16.07 -4.55 -10.81
C VAL A 493 -17.44 -3.86 -10.63
N GLN A 494 -17.58 -2.65 -11.16
CA GLN A 494 -18.81 -1.86 -11.12
C GLN A 494 -19.35 -1.65 -12.54
N PRO A 495 -20.64 -1.94 -12.81
CA PRO A 495 -21.25 -1.56 -14.07
C PRO A 495 -21.43 -0.03 -14.12
N GLY A 496 -21.29 0.57 -15.28
CA GLY A 496 -21.48 2.01 -15.47
C GLY A 496 -20.75 2.56 -16.69
N ASP A 497 -20.87 3.86 -16.89
CA ASP A 497 -20.22 4.60 -17.97
C ASP A 497 -19.54 5.83 -17.37
N MET A 498 -18.20 5.88 -17.42
CA MET A 498 -17.41 6.98 -16.87
C MET A 498 -17.78 8.33 -17.48
N HIS A 499 -18.20 8.35 -18.75
CA HIS A 499 -18.55 9.58 -19.45
C HIS A 499 -19.92 10.16 -19.00
N LEU A 500 -20.80 9.34 -18.42
CA LEU A 500 -22.05 9.81 -17.81
C LEU A 500 -21.83 10.38 -16.41
N ASP A 501 -20.84 9.86 -15.68
CA ASP A 501 -20.54 10.21 -14.29
C ASP A 501 -19.43 11.27 -14.16
N GLU A 502 -18.99 11.87 -15.26
CA GLU A 502 -17.87 12.83 -15.31
C GLU A 502 -17.99 13.98 -14.30
N LYS A 503 -19.21 14.43 -14.02
CA LYS A 503 -19.47 15.57 -13.11
C LYS A 503 -19.27 15.26 -11.63
N VAL A 504 -19.16 13.97 -11.27
CA VAL A 504 -18.99 13.54 -9.87
C VAL A 504 -17.58 13.01 -9.57
N ILE A 505 -16.66 13.14 -10.54
CA ILE A 505 -15.26 12.69 -10.36
C ILE A 505 -14.58 13.56 -9.32
N GLN A 506 -13.90 12.89 -8.39
CA GLN A 506 -13.17 13.50 -7.29
C GLN A 506 -11.68 13.67 -7.62
N PRO A 507 -10.96 14.58 -6.94
CA PRO A 507 -9.53 14.77 -7.16
C PRO A 507 -8.66 13.54 -6.88
N GLN A 508 -9.05 12.72 -5.92
CA GLN A 508 -8.28 11.53 -5.52
C GLN A 508 -8.99 10.27 -5.99
N ILE A 509 -8.50 9.65 -7.05
CA ILE A 509 -8.96 8.33 -7.47
C ILE A 509 -8.15 7.28 -6.72
N VAL A 510 -8.66 6.86 -5.56
CA VAL A 510 -7.91 6.02 -4.61
C VAL A 510 -7.90 4.54 -4.98
N GLU A 511 -8.84 4.12 -5.82
CA GLU A 511 -8.84 2.80 -6.48
C GLU A 511 -9.55 2.87 -7.84
N PHE A 512 -8.92 2.28 -8.85
CA PHE A 512 -9.52 1.98 -10.17
C PHE A 512 -8.90 0.70 -10.70
N GLY A 513 -9.48 0.09 -11.71
CA GLY A 513 -8.97 -1.17 -12.27
C GLY A 513 -10.07 -2.09 -12.76
N ALA A 514 -9.72 -3.31 -13.07
CA ALA A 514 -10.63 -4.36 -13.50
C ALA A 514 -10.20 -5.74 -12.96
N ALA A 515 -11.18 -6.63 -12.80
CA ALA A 515 -10.89 -8.04 -12.51
C ALA A 515 -10.35 -8.74 -13.75
N SER A 516 -9.51 -9.76 -13.55
CA SER A 516 -8.88 -10.55 -14.61
C SER A 516 -8.83 -12.04 -14.26
N ILE A 517 -8.24 -12.81 -15.17
CA ILE A 517 -7.97 -14.24 -14.99
C ILE A 517 -6.46 -14.46 -15.10
N PRO A 518 -5.82 -15.15 -14.15
CA PRO A 518 -4.39 -15.45 -14.24
C PRO A 518 -4.07 -16.40 -15.41
N VAL A 519 -2.79 -16.48 -15.75
CA VAL A 519 -2.33 -17.39 -16.78
C VAL A 519 -2.59 -18.86 -16.44
N LEU A 520 -2.65 -19.71 -17.45
CA LEU A 520 -3.01 -21.13 -17.31
C LEU A 520 -2.17 -21.87 -16.24
N GLU A 521 -0.87 -21.60 -16.19
CA GLU A 521 0.04 -22.22 -15.23
C GLU A 521 -0.34 -21.91 -13.79
N THR A 522 -0.83 -20.69 -13.54
CA THR A 522 -1.29 -20.26 -12.23
C THR A 522 -2.65 -20.85 -11.88
N LEU A 523 -3.61 -20.85 -12.82
CA LEU A 523 -4.92 -21.48 -12.60
C LEU A 523 -4.79 -22.95 -12.18
N LYS A 524 -3.84 -23.71 -12.77
CA LYS A 524 -3.58 -25.10 -12.43
C LYS A 524 -3.07 -25.33 -11.00
N THR A 525 -2.61 -24.30 -10.31
CA THR A 525 -2.12 -24.44 -8.93
C THR A 525 -3.25 -24.49 -7.91
N PHE A 526 -4.45 -24.00 -8.23
CA PHE A 526 -5.57 -23.90 -7.30
C PHE A 526 -6.92 -24.41 -7.84
N ILE A 527 -7.13 -24.43 -9.16
CA ILE A 527 -8.33 -25.04 -9.74
C ILE A 527 -8.04 -26.49 -10.14
N PRO A 528 -8.82 -27.48 -9.65
CA PRO A 528 -8.67 -28.88 -10.06
C PRO A 528 -8.77 -29.05 -11.59
N GLU A 529 -7.95 -29.91 -12.17
CA GLU A 529 -7.83 -30.09 -13.62
C GLU A 529 -9.17 -30.40 -14.33
N ASP A 530 -10.00 -31.23 -13.70
CA ASP A 530 -11.33 -31.60 -14.17
C ASP A 530 -12.36 -30.44 -14.11
N LYS A 531 -12.03 -29.31 -13.48
CA LYS A 531 -12.87 -28.12 -13.31
C LYS A 531 -12.35 -26.91 -14.10
N LEU A 532 -11.20 -27.05 -14.76
CA LEU A 532 -10.62 -25.99 -15.57
C LEU A 532 -11.38 -25.80 -16.88
N TRP A 533 -11.60 -26.90 -17.61
CA TRP A 533 -12.24 -26.83 -18.93
C TRP A 533 -13.12 -28.06 -19.24
N PRO A 534 -14.41 -27.91 -19.66
CA PRO A 534 -15.16 -26.63 -19.61
C PRO A 534 -15.22 -26.06 -18.19
N PRO A 535 -15.23 -24.71 -18.02
CA PRO A 535 -15.17 -24.11 -16.68
C PRO A 535 -16.30 -24.58 -15.78
N HIS A 536 -15.96 -25.08 -14.59
CA HIS A 536 -16.93 -25.34 -13.53
C HIS A 536 -17.18 -24.04 -12.75
N TRP A 537 -18.19 -23.28 -13.15
CA TRP A 537 -18.42 -21.90 -12.71
C TRP A 537 -18.46 -21.72 -11.19
N ASP A 538 -19.11 -22.62 -10.44
CA ASP A 538 -19.14 -22.56 -8.97
C ASP A 538 -17.73 -22.61 -8.37
N THR A 539 -16.80 -23.37 -8.96
CA THR A 539 -15.39 -23.42 -8.52
C THR A 539 -14.64 -22.15 -8.91
N TRP A 540 -14.88 -21.61 -10.11
CA TRP A 540 -14.26 -20.38 -10.56
C TRP A 540 -14.73 -19.17 -9.74
N GLU A 541 -16.04 -19.10 -9.41
CA GLU A 541 -16.57 -18.08 -8.50
C GLU A 541 -16.01 -18.22 -7.07
N TYR A 542 -15.84 -19.47 -6.60
CA TYR A 542 -15.18 -19.70 -5.31
C TYR A 542 -13.77 -19.09 -5.27
N TYR A 543 -13.02 -19.16 -6.37
CA TYR A 543 -11.70 -18.57 -6.48
C TYR A 543 -11.70 -17.11 -6.98
N GLY A 544 -12.83 -16.44 -6.99
CA GLY A 544 -12.91 -14.99 -7.19
C GLY A 544 -13.39 -14.51 -8.56
N LEU A 545 -13.85 -15.41 -9.47
CA LEU A 545 -14.44 -14.98 -10.74
C LEU A 545 -15.70 -14.14 -10.51
N PHE A 546 -15.72 -12.92 -11.02
CA PHE A 546 -16.92 -12.08 -11.05
C PHE A 546 -17.82 -12.48 -12.20
N TYR A 547 -18.58 -13.57 -12.04
CA TYR A 547 -19.40 -14.18 -13.08
C TYR A 547 -20.39 -13.20 -13.74
N ASP A 548 -21.13 -12.47 -12.93
CA ASP A 548 -22.13 -11.52 -13.44
C ASP A 548 -21.49 -10.36 -14.19
N LEU A 549 -20.35 -9.85 -13.71
CA LEU A 549 -19.58 -8.83 -14.42
C LEU A 549 -19.13 -9.36 -15.78
N ALA A 550 -18.47 -10.50 -15.79
CA ALA A 550 -17.92 -11.10 -17.01
C ALA A 550 -18.98 -11.35 -18.09
N PHE A 551 -20.12 -11.95 -17.71
CA PHE A 551 -21.09 -12.48 -18.68
C PHE A 551 -22.37 -11.67 -18.82
N LYS A 552 -22.80 -10.93 -17.79
CA LYS A 552 -24.00 -10.07 -17.90
C LYS A 552 -23.65 -8.67 -18.37
N PHE A 553 -22.54 -8.09 -17.91
CA PHE A 553 -22.20 -6.71 -18.20
C PHE A 553 -21.12 -6.58 -19.29
N ALA A 554 -19.97 -7.20 -19.11
CA ALA A 554 -18.85 -7.14 -20.06
C ALA A 554 -19.08 -8.06 -21.28
N LYS A 555 -19.91 -9.12 -21.13
CA LYS A 555 -20.20 -10.14 -22.15
C LYS A 555 -18.93 -10.72 -22.79
N ILE A 556 -17.95 -11.01 -21.94
CA ILE A 556 -16.70 -11.64 -22.36
C ILE A 556 -17.04 -13.01 -22.97
N GLU A 557 -16.52 -13.24 -24.16
CA GLU A 557 -16.70 -14.52 -24.86
C GLU A 557 -15.83 -15.61 -24.20
N VAL A 558 -16.44 -16.77 -23.91
CA VAL A 558 -15.73 -17.91 -23.35
C VAL A 558 -14.78 -18.51 -24.39
N GLY A 559 -15.13 -18.41 -25.68
CA GLY A 559 -14.35 -18.98 -26.76
C GLY A 559 -14.44 -20.51 -26.85
N ASN A 560 -13.51 -21.13 -27.57
CA ASN A 560 -13.48 -22.56 -27.83
C ASN A 560 -12.42 -23.32 -27.00
N SER A 561 -11.57 -22.60 -26.30
CA SER A 561 -10.49 -23.16 -25.44
C SER A 561 -10.28 -22.28 -24.21
N LEU A 562 -9.61 -22.85 -23.20
CA LEU A 562 -9.25 -22.13 -21.98
C LEU A 562 -8.29 -20.98 -22.27
N GLU A 563 -7.34 -21.16 -23.18
CA GLU A 563 -6.39 -20.13 -23.60
C GLU A 563 -7.11 -18.97 -24.28
N GLU A 564 -8.12 -19.24 -25.13
CA GLU A 564 -8.94 -18.21 -25.77
C GLU A 564 -9.75 -17.46 -24.72
N PHE A 565 -10.32 -18.15 -23.73
CA PHE A 565 -11.05 -17.49 -22.63
C PHE A 565 -10.16 -16.58 -21.80
N ILE A 566 -8.95 -17.04 -21.45
CA ILE A 566 -7.96 -16.24 -20.72
C ILE A 566 -7.60 -14.99 -21.56
N ASP A 567 -7.31 -15.16 -22.85
CA ASP A 567 -6.94 -14.04 -23.73
C ASP A 567 -8.05 -13.01 -23.87
N ASN A 568 -9.29 -13.45 -24.06
CA ASN A 568 -10.48 -12.57 -24.14
C ASN A 568 -10.65 -11.77 -22.86
N TYR A 569 -10.53 -12.42 -21.69
CA TYR A 569 -10.71 -11.75 -20.41
C TYR A 569 -9.59 -10.74 -20.12
N GLN A 570 -8.34 -11.12 -20.32
CA GLN A 570 -7.20 -10.23 -20.13
C GLN A 570 -7.19 -9.06 -21.14
N SER A 571 -7.70 -9.28 -22.36
CA SER A 571 -7.89 -8.19 -23.34
C SER A 571 -8.94 -7.19 -22.89
N TYR A 572 -10.03 -7.67 -22.32
CA TYR A 572 -11.07 -6.81 -21.72
C TYR A 572 -10.50 -5.98 -20.56
N GLU A 573 -9.80 -6.61 -19.62
CA GLU A 573 -9.13 -5.92 -18.52
C GLU A 573 -8.20 -4.81 -19.03
N ALA A 574 -7.32 -5.16 -19.98
CA ALA A 574 -6.35 -4.21 -20.54
C ALA A 574 -7.04 -3.01 -21.21
N LEU A 575 -8.15 -3.23 -21.90
CA LEU A 575 -8.96 -2.15 -22.49
C LEU A 575 -9.56 -1.24 -21.42
N VAL A 576 -10.19 -1.83 -20.39
CA VAL A 576 -10.83 -1.07 -19.29
C VAL A 576 -9.81 -0.21 -18.55
N VAL A 577 -8.69 -0.81 -18.13
CA VAL A 577 -7.66 -0.10 -17.35
C VAL A 577 -7.03 1.02 -18.17
N LYS A 578 -6.72 0.76 -19.46
CA LYS A 578 -6.19 1.76 -20.38
C LYS A 578 -7.15 2.96 -20.51
N GLU A 579 -8.43 2.68 -20.72
CA GLU A 579 -9.47 3.71 -20.86
C GLU A 579 -9.60 4.56 -19.60
N GLN A 580 -9.60 3.93 -18.42
CA GLN A 580 -9.66 4.63 -17.14
C GLN A 580 -8.48 5.59 -16.98
N ILE A 581 -7.25 5.13 -17.28
CA ILE A 581 -6.05 5.94 -17.16
C ILE A 581 -6.10 7.15 -18.10
N GLU A 582 -6.42 6.92 -19.39
CA GLU A 582 -6.53 8.01 -20.36
C GLU A 582 -7.56 9.05 -19.94
N PHE A 583 -8.71 8.58 -19.47
CA PHE A 583 -9.79 9.42 -18.95
C PHE A 583 -9.33 10.30 -17.78
N PHE A 584 -8.62 9.73 -16.79
CA PHE A 584 -8.10 10.49 -15.65
C PHE A 584 -6.99 11.45 -16.04
N ARG A 585 -6.08 11.03 -16.92
CA ARG A 585 -4.95 11.86 -17.38
C ARG A 585 -5.41 13.06 -18.21
N GLN A 586 -6.47 12.94 -18.99
CA GLN A 586 -7.10 14.05 -19.72
C GLN A 586 -7.76 15.07 -18.77
N ARG A 587 -8.04 14.67 -17.53
CA ARG A 587 -8.62 15.51 -16.47
C ARG A 587 -7.63 15.86 -15.38
N LYS A 588 -6.33 15.82 -15.70
CA LYS A 588 -5.27 16.20 -14.78
C LYS A 588 -5.53 17.58 -14.21
N TYR A 589 -5.65 17.66 -12.87
CA TYR A 589 -5.95 18.84 -12.07
C TYR A 589 -7.34 19.49 -12.30
N GLU A 590 -8.17 18.90 -13.16
CA GLU A 590 -9.55 19.33 -13.41
C GLU A 590 -10.52 18.12 -13.50
N PRO A 591 -10.80 17.41 -12.37
CA PRO A 591 -10.30 17.63 -11.01
C PRO A 591 -9.16 16.68 -10.60
N VAL A 592 -8.76 15.68 -11.40
CA VAL A 592 -7.92 14.54 -10.98
C VAL A 592 -6.50 14.97 -10.63
N ALA A 593 -6.09 14.75 -9.38
CA ALA A 593 -4.75 15.06 -8.86
C ALA A 593 -3.94 13.81 -8.49
N SER A 594 -4.62 12.68 -8.28
CA SER A 594 -3.98 11.38 -8.05
C SER A 594 -4.84 10.24 -8.60
N MET A 595 -4.19 9.13 -8.95
CA MET A 595 -4.85 7.91 -9.39
C MET A 595 -4.05 6.70 -8.91
N TYR A 596 -4.74 5.71 -8.29
CA TYR A 596 -4.14 4.50 -7.75
C TYR A 596 -4.79 3.26 -8.35
N LEU A 597 -4.02 2.52 -9.15
CA LEU A 597 -4.51 1.27 -9.74
C LEU A 597 -4.61 0.17 -8.68
N TYR A 598 -5.69 -0.52 -8.68
CA TYR A 598 -5.98 -1.70 -7.87
C TYR A 598 -5.75 -2.95 -8.71
N TYR A 599 -4.69 -3.72 -8.52
CA TYR A 599 -3.53 -3.54 -7.67
C TYR A 599 -2.29 -4.20 -8.29
N TRP A 600 -1.10 -4.16 -7.64
CA TRP A 600 0.15 -4.61 -8.25
C TRP A 600 0.15 -6.10 -8.59
N SER A 601 -0.13 -6.96 -7.62
CA SER A 601 -0.11 -8.42 -7.81
C SER A 601 -1.15 -9.09 -6.94
N ASP A 602 -1.72 -10.21 -7.41
CA ASP A 602 -2.61 -11.01 -6.61
C ASP A 602 -1.90 -11.48 -5.33
N SER A 603 -2.58 -11.36 -4.20
CA SER A 603 -1.99 -11.62 -2.88
C SER A 603 -1.98 -13.08 -2.47
N CYS A 604 -2.70 -13.93 -3.18
CA CYS A 604 -2.77 -15.38 -3.00
C CYS A 604 -3.14 -16.04 -4.34
N PRO A 605 -3.10 -17.37 -4.46
CA PRO A 605 -3.61 -18.09 -5.64
C PRO A 605 -5.12 -17.88 -5.81
N ILE A 606 -5.51 -16.93 -6.65
CA ILE A 606 -6.88 -16.44 -6.84
C ILE A 606 -7.09 -15.95 -8.27
N ILE A 607 -8.33 -15.81 -8.70
CA ILE A 607 -8.76 -15.02 -9.85
C ILE A 607 -8.99 -13.60 -9.34
N GLY A 608 -8.03 -12.69 -9.56
CA GLY A 608 -7.96 -11.40 -8.90
C GLY A 608 -8.05 -10.20 -9.85
N SER A 609 -7.37 -9.13 -9.49
CA SER A 609 -7.34 -7.86 -10.23
C SER A 609 -5.92 -7.29 -10.30
N GLY A 610 -4.90 -8.11 -10.06
CA GLY A 610 -3.51 -7.70 -10.13
C GLY A 610 -3.04 -7.45 -11.57
N LEU A 611 -2.00 -6.62 -11.74
CA LEU A 611 -1.25 -6.57 -13.00
C LEU A 611 -0.41 -7.83 -13.20
N LEU A 612 -0.06 -8.46 -12.10
CA LEU A 612 0.68 -9.70 -12.00
C LEU A 612 -0.14 -10.70 -11.19
N ASP A 613 -0.02 -11.99 -11.49
CA ASP A 613 -0.57 -13.01 -10.62
C ASP A 613 0.26 -13.17 -9.33
N TYR A 614 -0.19 -14.04 -8.42
CA TYR A 614 0.50 -14.32 -7.16
C TYR A 614 1.98 -14.71 -7.33
N TYR A 615 2.31 -15.40 -8.43
CA TYR A 615 3.69 -15.82 -8.76
C TYR A 615 4.46 -14.74 -9.55
N ARG A 616 3.92 -13.51 -9.65
CA ARG A 616 4.51 -12.37 -10.39
C ARG A 616 4.58 -12.58 -11.90
N ARG A 617 3.74 -13.45 -12.49
CA ARG A 617 3.58 -13.59 -13.94
C ARG A 617 2.68 -12.49 -14.45
N PRO A 618 3.07 -11.79 -15.52
CA PRO A 618 2.29 -10.64 -16.00
C PRO A 618 1.00 -11.08 -16.69
N TYR A 619 -0.07 -10.30 -16.49
CA TYR A 619 -1.25 -10.30 -17.31
C TYR A 619 -1.04 -9.38 -18.53
N LYS A 620 -1.91 -9.48 -19.55
CA LYS A 620 -1.82 -8.64 -20.76
C LYS A 620 -1.84 -7.14 -20.44
N VAL A 621 -2.56 -6.73 -19.43
CA VAL A 621 -2.66 -5.33 -18.95
C VAL A 621 -1.30 -4.76 -18.54
N TYR A 622 -0.38 -5.57 -18.03
CA TYR A 622 0.95 -5.14 -17.59
C TYR A 622 1.74 -4.44 -18.71
N ASP A 623 1.73 -5.00 -19.91
CA ASP A 623 2.42 -4.40 -21.06
C ASP A 623 1.71 -3.12 -21.55
N TRP A 624 0.37 -3.08 -21.51
CA TRP A 624 -0.39 -1.88 -21.87
C TRP A 624 -0.17 -0.74 -20.89
N MET A 625 -0.03 -1.06 -19.59
CA MET A 625 0.29 -0.08 -18.55
C MET A 625 1.59 0.66 -18.81
N LYS A 626 2.65 -0.02 -19.27
CA LYS A 626 3.92 0.62 -19.60
C LYS A 626 3.78 1.73 -20.65
N ALA A 627 2.80 1.63 -21.53
CA ALA A 627 2.55 2.62 -22.56
C ALA A 627 1.76 3.83 -22.06
N VAL A 628 0.88 3.65 -21.07
CA VAL A 628 -0.08 4.70 -20.65
C VAL A 628 0.20 5.31 -19.27
N TYR A 629 1.02 4.66 -18.43
CA TYR A 629 1.36 5.16 -17.09
C TYR A 629 2.60 6.08 -17.07
N THR A 630 3.02 6.54 -18.25
CA THR A 630 4.20 7.35 -18.47
C THR A 630 4.02 8.82 -18.02
N ARG A 631 5.13 9.53 -17.77
CA ARG A 631 5.14 10.97 -17.43
C ARG A 631 4.61 11.84 -18.56
N VAL A 632 4.81 11.43 -19.80
CA VAL A 632 4.19 12.03 -20.98
C VAL A 632 3.23 11.02 -21.58
N LEU A 633 1.98 11.41 -21.75
CA LEU A 633 0.95 10.55 -22.35
C LEU A 633 0.27 11.25 -23.51
N VAL A 634 0.32 10.63 -24.70
CA VAL A 634 -0.56 10.98 -25.83
C VAL A 634 -1.81 10.09 -25.78
N SER A 635 -3.00 10.68 -25.90
CA SER A 635 -4.27 9.92 -25.84
C SER A 635 -5.35 10.58 -26.70
N LEU A 636 -6.36 9.79 -27.08
CA LEU A 636 -7.57 10.31 -27.73
C LEU A 636 -8.72 10.37 -26.73
N GLU A 637 -9.47 11.45 -26.77
CA GLU A 637 -10.70 11.58 -26.00
C GLU A 637 -11.81 10.73 -26.63
N ARG A 638 -12.34 9.81 -25.85
CA ARG A 638 -13.55 9.06 -26.17
C ARG A 638 -14.78 9.80 -25.64
N ASP A 639 -15.88 9.66 -26.32
CA ASP A 639 -17.18 10.24 -25.93
C ASP A 639 -18.13 9.19 -25.31
N VAL A 640 -17.75 7.92 -25.32
CA VAL A 640 -18.49 6.80 -24.74
C VAL A 640 -17.53 5.74 -24.22
N THR A 641 -17.94 4.99 -23.21
CA THR A 641 -17.17 3.85 -22.68
C THR A 641 -17.25 2.66 -23.65
N PRO A 642 -16.14 2.18 -24.23
CA PRO A 642 -16.14 1.20 -25.32
C PRO A 642 -16.58 -0.20 -24.91
N TYR A 643 -16.49 -0.55 -23.62
CA TYR A 643 -16.82 -1.86 -23.08
C TYR A 643 -18.26 -2.00 -22.58
N ILE A 644 -19.12 -0.98 -22.75
CA ILE A 644 -20.56 -1.08 -22.48
C ILE A 644 -21.26 -1.42 -23.79
N ILE A 645 -21.82 -2.62 -23.85
CA ILE A 645 -22.54 -3.11 -25.02
C ILE A 645 -23.73 -2.22 -25.35
N GLY A 646 -23.83 -1.88 -26.62
CA GLY A 646 -24.85 -0.98 -27.15
C GLY A 646 -24.52 0.50 -27.01
N ARG A 647 -23.35 0.85 -26.49
CA ARG A 647 -22.81 2.22 -26.46
C ARG A 647 -21.51 2.39 -27.24
N GLU A 648 -20.99 1.31 -27.81
CA GLU A 648 -19.86 1.40 -28.74
C GLU A 648 -20.21 2.38 -29.85
N LYS A 649 -19.34 3.34 -30.10
CA LYS A 649 -19.47 4.21 -31.25
C LYS A 649 -19.02 3.44 -32.49
N VAL A 650 -20.01 3.04 -33.30
CA VAL A 650 -19.79 2.42 -34.59
C VAL A 650 -19.83 3.52 -35.65
N TYR A 651 -18.85 3.53 -36.51
CA TYR A 651 -18.78 4.45 -37.62
C TYR A 651 -19.28 3.78 -38.90
N GLU A 652 -19.94 4.54 -39.76
CA GLU A 652 -20.44 4.07 -41.06
C GLU A 652 -19.66 4.70 -42.19
N PRO A 653 -19.50 4.03 -43.36
CA PRO A 653 -19.01 4.67 -44.56
C PRO A 653 -19.75 5.98 -44.85
N THR A 654 -19.07 6.99 -45.36
CA THR A 654 -19.54 8.37 -45.59
C THR A 654 -19.70 9.25 -44.34
N THR A 655 -19.45 8.71 -43.14
CA THR A 655 -19.36 9.51 -41.91
C THR A 655 -17.92 9.98 -41.63
N SER A 656 -17.71 10.67 -40.51
CA SER A 656 -16.38 11.12 -40.09
C SER A 656 -16.01 10.51 -38.77
N PHE A 657 -14.81 9.94 -38.68
CA PHE A 657 -14.13 9.72 -37.40
C PHE A 657 -13.54 11.06 -36.95
N VAL A 658 -13.90 11.50 -35.75
CA VAL A 658 -13.36 12.74 -35.15
C VAL A 658 -13.06 12.46 -33.68
N ALA A 659 -11.80 12.71 -33.25
CA ALA A 659 -11.39 12.60 -31.87
C ALA A 659 -10.38 13.69 -31.50
N LYS A 660 -10.48 14.24 -30.28
CA LYS A 660 -9.48 15.19 -29.79
C LYS A 660 -8.25 14.42 -29.32
N LEU A 661 -7.07 14.90 -29.71
CA LEU A 661 -5.79 14.36 -29.29
C LEU A 661 -5.22 15.22 -28.17
N TRP A 662 -4.94 14.60 -27.04
CA TRP A 662 -4.40 15.21 -25.85
C TRP A 662 -2.97 14.76 -25.60
N VAL A 663 -2.13 15.65 -25.06
CA VAL A 663 -0.80 15.34 -24.54
C VAL A 663 -0.71 15.83 -23.09
N THR A 664 -0.45 14.91 -22.19
CA THR A 664 -0.18 15.20 -20.78
C THR A 664 1.33 15.26 -20.55
N ASN A 665 1.79 16.23 -19.78
CA ASN A 665 3.18 16.42 -19.37
C ASN A 665 3.28 16.52 -17.84
N ASP A 666 4.00 15.59 -17.20
CA ASP A 666 4.28 15.60 -15.75
C ASP A 666 5.68 16.12 -15.42
N PHE A 667 6.46 16.52 -16.43
CA PHE A 667 7.74 17.18 -16.17
C PHE A 667 7.51 18.61 -15.66
N ASP A 668 8.43 19.10 -14.85
CA ASP A 668 8.47 20.47 -14.35
C ASP A 668 9.02 21.50 -15.35
N TYR A 669 9.24 21.06 -16.58
CA TYR A 669 9.67 21.87 -17.71
C TYR A 669 8.76 21.65 -18.92
N ALA A 670 8.66 22.66 -19.75
CA ALA A 670 7.92 22.59 -20.99
C ALA A 670 8.64 21.70 -22.02
N LEU A 671 7.87 20.93 -22.78
CA LEU A 671 8.36 20.17 -23.93
C LEU A 671 8.39 21.10 -25.16
N GLU A 672 9.44 21.90 -25.25
CA GLU A 672 9.61 22.85 -26.35
C GLU A 672 9.89 22.15 -27.66
N GLY A 673 9.16 22.49 -28.73
CA GLY A 673 9.35 21.91 -30.05
C GLY A 673 9.03 20.40 -30.14
N ALA A 674 8.20 19.89 -29.24
CA ALA A 674 7.73 18.53 -29.31
C ALA A 674 7.04 18.25 -30.65
N LYS A 675 7.27 17.06 -31.21
CA LYS A 675 6.68 16.60 -32.46
C LYS A 675 5.76 15.43 -32.20
N GLY A 676 4.63 15.39 -32.86
CA GLY A 676 3.72 14.27 -32.79
C GLY A 676 3.24 13.82 -34.16
N SER A 677 2.76 12.60 -34.22
CA SER A 677 2.08 12.07 -35.40
C SER A 677 1.01 11.09 -34.99
N TRP A 678 0.00 10.99 -35.83
CA TRP A 678 -0.98 9.91 -35.76
C TRP A 678 -1.23 9.31 -37.14
N SER A 679 -1.63 8.03 -37.17
CA SER A 679 -2.04 7.36 -38.39
C SER A 679 -3.19 6.41 -38.11
N ILE A 680 -4.10 6.24 -39.08
CA ILE A 680 -5.22 5.32 -39.05
C ILE A 680 -4.93 4.18 -39.99
N THR A 681 -5.00 2.94 -39.51
CA THR A 681 -4.71 1.72 -40.26
C THR A 681 -5.88 0.74 -40.10
N HIS A 682 -6.33 0.14 -41.23
CA HIS A 682 -7.27 -0.99 -41.18
C HIS A 682 -6.52 -2.23 -40.70
N THR A 683 -6.94 -2.85 -39.62
CA THR A 683 -6.17 -3.85 -38.88
C THR A 683 -5.95 -5.14 -39.68
N GLU A 684 -6.95 -5.59 -40.44
CA GLU A 684 -6.87 -6.84 -41.22
C GLU A 684 -5.98 -6.71 -42.46
N SER A 685 -6.14 -5.60 -43.22
CA SER A 685 -5.35 -5.42 -44.46
C SER A 685 -3.98 -4.78 -44.23
N GLY A 686 -3.78 -4.10 -43.09
CA GLY A 686 -2.59 -3.28 -42.83
C GLY A 686 -2.56 -1.98 -43.65
N GLU A 687 -3.64 -1.62 -44.35
CA GLU A 687 -3.70 -0.39 -45.16
C GLU A 687 -3.79 0.85 -44.29
N LYS A 688 -2.87 1.79 -44.48
CA LYS A 688 -2.90 3.09 -43.84
C LYS A 688 -3.83 4.03 -44.62
N VAL A 689 -4.94 4.46 -43.99
CA VAL A 689 -5.98 5.25 -44.68
C VAL A 689 -5.90 6.75 -44.37
N ALA A 690 -5.22 7.14 -43.28
CA ALA A 690 -4.99 8.54 -42.93
C ALA A 690 -3.75 8.68 -42.06
N GLU A 691 -3.08 9.84 -42.15
CA GLU A 691 -1.97 10.20 -41.28
C GLU A 691 -1.79 11.72 -41.23
N GLN A 692 -1.28 12.20 -40.11
CA GLN A 692 -0.92 13.63 -39.93
C GLN A 692 0.19 13.76 -38.91
N SER A 693 0.98 14.85 -39.05
CA SER A 693 1.98 15.23 -38.05
C SER A 693 1.62 16.61 -37.49
N PHE A 694 1.97 16.83 -36.24
CA PHE A 694 1.83 18.12 -35.56
C PHE A 694 3.11 18.42 -34.78
N ALA A 695 3.28 19.70 -34.40
CA ALA A 695 4.39 20.12 -33.55
C ALA A 695 3.95 21.32 -32.70
N GLY A 696 4.53 21.46 -31.53
CA GLY A 696 4.22 22.54 -30.63
C GLY A 696 5.00 22.50 -29.32
N THR A 697 4.58 23.31 -28.36
CA THR A 697 5.08 23.28 -26.99
C THR A 697 3.98 22.73 -26.09
N VAL A 698 4.32 21.73 -25.26
CA VAL A 698 3.45 21.26 -24.18
C VAL A 698 3.98 21.87 -22.88
N PRO A 699 3.22 22.75 -22.20
CA PRO A 699 3.69 23.41 -20.98
C PRO A 699 4.10 22.40 -19.87
N ALA A 700 4.90 22.89 -18.93
CA ALA A 700 5.26 22.11 -17.75
C ALA A 700 4.04 21.73 -16.91
N ASP A 701 4.01 20.52 -16.37
CA ASP A 701 2.99 20.03 -15.43
C ASP A 701 1.54 20.30 -15.91
N SER A 702 1.27 19.98 -17.19
CA SER A 702 0.01 20.32 -17.87
C SER A 702 -0.64 19.15 -18.60
N VAL A 703 -1.85 19.36 -19.07
CA VAL A 703 -2.52 18.58 -20.10
C VAL A 703 -3.04 19.52 -21.17
N GLU A 704 -2.70 19.25 -22.46
CA GLU A 704 -3.03 20.13 -23.58
C GLU A 704 -3.69 19.37 -24.71
N ARG A 705 -4.66 20.01 -25.36
CA ARG A 705 -5.18 19.53 -26.63
C ARG A 705 -4.20 19.86 -27.75
N ALA A 706 -3.46 18.85 -28.22
CA ALA A 706 -2.40 19.04 -29.20
C ALA A 706 -2.90 19.03 -30.66
N ASP A 707 -3.95 18.23 -30.94
CA ASP A 707 -4.49 18.10 -32.31
C ASP A 707 -5.96 17.62 -32.29
N THR A 708 -6.51 17.39 -33.48
CA THR A 708 -7.78 16.70 -33.72
C THR A 708 -7.61 15.70 -34.83
N VAL A 709 -7.75 14.44 -34.52
CA VAL A 709 -7.78 13.36 -35.53
C VAL A 709 -9.08 13.45 -36.31
N ILE A 710 -9.00 13.64 -37.63
CA ILE A 710 -10.17 13.71 -38.52
C ILE A 710 -9.93 12.76 -39.71
N TRP A 711 -10.85 11.83 -39.91
CA TRP A 711 -10.86 10.98 -41.08
C TRP A 711 -12.27 10.93 -41.67
N GLN A 712 -12.41 11.41 -42.93
CA GLN A 712 -13.62 11.23 -43.70
C GLN A 712 -13.64 9.81 -44.25
N ILE A 713 -14.54 8.98 -43.73
CA ILE A 713 -14.62 7.57 -44.08
C ILE A 713 -15.19 7.47 -45.51
N PRO A 714 -14.43 6.93 -46.50
CA PRO A 714 -14.91 6.81 -47.86
C PRO A 714 -16.14 5.86 -47.95
N ALA A 715 -16.94 6.04 -49.01
CA ALA A 715 -18.10 5.18 -49.25
C ALA A 715 -17.73 3.71 -49.53
N ASP A 716 -16.50 3.50 -49.97
CA ASP A 716 -15.91 2.19 -50.30
C ASP A 716 -14.88 1.75 -49.26
N ALA A 717 -14.88 2.37 -48.06
CA ALA A 717 -14.01 1.93 -46.97
C ALA A 717 -14.21 0.47 -46.60
N ALA A 718 -13.15 -0.25 -46.35
CA ALA A 718 -13.22 -1.62 -45.86
C ALA A 718 -14.00 -1.62 -44.50
N LEU A 719 -14.92 -2.59 -44.34
CA LEU A 719 -15.57 -2.82 -43.09
C LEU A 719 -14.66 -3.60 -42.16
N GLY A 720 -14.70 -3.30 -40.84
CA GLY A 720 -13.86 -4.00 -39.86
C GLY A 720 -13.27 -3.06 -38.82
N GLU A 721 -12.21 -3.53 -38.20
CA GLU A 721 -11.48 -2.80 -37.17
C GLU A 721 -10.42 -1.88 -37.79
N TYR A 722 -10.29 -0.70 -37.18
CA TYR A 722 -9.28 0.29 -37.47
C TYR A 722 -8.54 0.67 -36.20
N ARG A 723 -7.23 0.94 -36.34
CA ARG A 723 -6.38 1.42 -35.26
C ARG A 723 -5.85 2.81 -35.56
N VAL A 724 -6.00 3.71 -34.60
CA VAL A 724 -5.27 4.98 -34.58
C VAL A 724 -4.00 4.79 -33.76
N ASP A 725 -2.84 4.83 -34.38
CA ASP A 725 -1.55 4.86 -33.69
C ASP A 725 -1.12 6.30 -33.50
N MET A 726 -0.56 6.63 -32.31
CA MET A 726 -0.12 7.96 -31.91
C MET A 726 1.29 7.90 -31.32
N VAL A 727 2.12 8.87 -31.67
CA VAL A 727 3.49 8.99 -31.13
C VAL A 727 3.77 10.48 -30.85
N VAL A 728 4.44 10.75 -29.71
CA VAL A 728 5.01 12.04 -29.38
C VAL A 728 6.50 11.87 -29.08
N THR A 729 7.32 12.74 -29.67
CA THR A 729 8.77 12.82 -29.48
C THR A 729 9.18 14.19 -28.97
N ASP A 730 10.35 14.30 -28.37
CA ASP A 730 10.98 15.60 -28.11
C ASP A 730 11.44 16.29 -29.40
N ALA A 731 12.08 17.46 -29.27
CA ALA A 731 12.59 18.22 -30.38
C ALA A 731 13.69 17.49 -31.16
N GLU A 732 14.49 16.65 -30.48
CA GLU A 732 15.59 15.84 -31.00
C GLU A 732 15.10 14.55 -31.67
N GLY A 733 13.85 14.14 -31.43
CA GLY A 733 13.21 12.96 -31.98
C GLY A 733 13.24 11.73 -31.09
N ALA A 734 13.62 11.87 -29.82
CA ALA A 734 13.48 10.78 -28.87
C ALA A 734 12.00 10.56 -28.49
N GLU A 735 11.55 9.31 -28.50
CA GLU A 735 10.16 8.95 -28.19
C GLU A 735 9.84 9.23 -26.70
N LEU A 736 8.82 10.03 -26.46
CA LEU A 736 8.30 10.36 -25.15
C LEU A 736 7.05 9.57 -24.80
N SER A 737 6.21 9.29 -25.79
CA SER A 737 4.96 8.55 -25.60
C SER A 737 4.51 7.90 -26.91
N ARG A 738 4.01 6.66 -26.79
CA ARG A 738 3.35 5.93 -27.86
C ARG A 738 2.05 5.35 -27.33
N ASN A 739 0.98 5.45 -28.11
CA ASN A 739 -0.34 4.96 -27.72
C ASN A 739 -1.19 4.60 -28.94
N PHE A 740 -2.30 3.93 -28.72
CA PHE A 740 -3.23 3.55 -29.78
C PHE A 740 -4.69 3.60 -29.30
N MET A 741 -5.61 3.64 -30.25
CA MET A 741 -7.05 3.53 -30.04
C MET A 741 -7.68 2.72 -31.16
N ASP A 742 -8.45 1.69 -30.80
CA ASP A 742 -9.19 0.87 -31.77
C ASP A 742 -10.63 1.36 -31.91
N PHE A 743 -11.21 1.28 -33.11
CA PHE A 743 -12.59 1.58 -33.42
C PHE A 743 -13.07 0.73 -34.62
N VAL A 744 -14.39 0.67 -34.83
CA VAL A 744 -15.00 -0.19 -35.85
C VAL A 744 -15.76 0.62 -36.88
N VAL A 745 -15.65 0.25 -38.17
CA VAL A 745 -16.48 0.71 -39.28
C VAL A 745 -17.37 -0.45 -39.73
N ARG A 746 -18.67 -0.27 -39.71
CA ARG A 746 -19.68 -1.29 -40.09
C ARG A 746 -20.68 -0.76 -41.08
#